data_eb0336618b1d1f5052f62b683bb7730a
#
_entry.id   eb0336618b1d1f5052f62b683bb7730a
#
_cell.length_a   1.000
_cell.length_b   1.000
_cell.length_c   1.000
_cell.angle_alpha   90.00
_cell.angle_beta   90.00
_cell.angle_gamma   90.00
#
_symmetry.space_group_name_H-M   'P 1'
#
loop_
_entity.id
_entity.type
_entity.pdbx_description
1 polymer ?
#
loop_
_entity_poly.entity_id
_entity_poly.type
_entity_poly.pdbx_seq_one_letter_code
_entity_poly.pdbx_strand_id
1 'polypeptide(L)'
;MTDSGAADWDRLSDIVAAALDVPIEQQADVVARLTAGNEALAREVNSLLAHSTHGRAGAGTAPTLRGDEAITPTRKAEAMIGERLGAWQLKAVLGQGGMGVVYAAERVDGAYQQRAAVKLLRDGLLDESAEALLVSERQHLARLDHANIARLLDGGQTASGRPYLVMEFVEGEPIDVYCRTANLSLVDRIKLLLPIFDAVQSAHEKLIIHRDIKPANVLATASSGAKLLDFGVAKLVDATASPSAATQMARLPFTPRYASPEQINAQPVTVRTDVYGLGVLAFELLAGDSPFACFAKAAAPAAGAVALTPWQALDALRAAMPRLASSVAAGALPGHERALRGDLETVLGKAIAREPSDRYASVADFAADLRAYLDGRPVAARPLSPADRTWKFCKRHPIAVSLAASLTTALIATAAIAFWQAARAERNAAEAVARTTALRQIARTMIFDVNDSLADGTTAARGKLLTTATQFLDGLNASQSADASLKRDTAEAFERLGDIAGNASQSNLGNAQAAEAHYRKALVLREQLITALPESFADASGMVKIHQRLARMALDRGDAPSAKKLGETQSQWAIKAATKKPEDISAQLAVGEANISLALTHYYPGRKSLGDYAGALRHIQDAIARRTALHAKTPKDTSVIRGLVQPLIMLAQMQLVHGQAAEALQTVNRIGPLIDPLMADAAMRTRLAPLKISEFRHRGEAQVDGGERELGLQSLAQAVALADEMAAADPRNVFFERRAATTRSSLAYHQLRAGRLAEALANSRMYLAVMTRQLAAQPDSANLRLLRYDAMTALIEALIASGRAEEAKALALEQRAVEQTQAKSTNPQVAPNHDDSSHLLAVTQALHWQAMALYSADAKDALASKLLIEAAERIDGTLASDAFDANMQRILAEQRVQAADVLSRTHPARACELVTKADQEFRALKATARLSANFAKVSADASARAAECAAR
;
A
#
# COMPACT_ATOMS: atom_id res chain seq x y z
N MET A 1 0.24 2.57 -28.03
CA MET A 1 -1.20 2.54 -28.21
C MET A 1 -1.80 2.62 -26.81
N THR A 2 -2.50 3.58 -26.36
CA THR A 2 -2.69 5.02 -26.62
C THR A 2 -3.41 5.57 -25.39
N ASP A 3 -2.98 6.69 -24.94
CA ASP A 3 -3.50 7.50 -23.83
C ASP A 3 -4.92 8.08 -24.08
N SER A 4 -5.61 7.63 -25.16
CA SER A 4 -6.91 8.13 -25.57
C SER A 4 -8.12 7.49 -24.86
N GLY A 5 -7.96 6.29 -24.29
CA GLY A 5 -9.09 5.53 -23.74
C GLY A 5 -9.63 6.06 -22.40
N ALA A 6 -8.81 6.67 -21.58
CA ALA A 6 -9.25 7.20 -20.27
C ALA A 6 -9.97 8.55 -20.41
N ALA A 7 -9.48 9.43 -21.27
CA ALA A 7 -10.11 10.73 -21.53
C ALA A 7 -11.46 10.60 -22.26
N ASP A 8 -11.62 9.58 -23.11
CA ASP A 8 -12.89 9.29 -23.78
C ASP A 8 -13.93 8.74 -22.80
N TRP A 9 -13.51 7.96 -21.79
CA TRP A 9 -14.42 7.37 -20.80
C TRP A 9 -14.96 8.40 -19.79
N ASP A 10 -14.11 9.28 -19.27
CA ASP A 10 -14.54 10.38 -18.38
C ASP A 10 -15.55 11.27 -19.09
N ARG A 11 -15.29 11.60 -20.35
CA ARG A 11 -16.19 12.39 -21.17
C ARG A 11 -17.53 11.68 -21.45
N LEU A 12 -17.51 10.37 -21.69
CA LEU A 12 -18.72 9.55 -21.89
C LEU A 12 -19.55 9.46 -20.61
N SER A 13 -18.90 9.28 -19.47
CA SER A 13 -19.53 9.23 -18.14
C SER A 13 -20.21 10.55 -17.78
N ASP A 14 -19.55 11.69 -18.04
CA ASP A 14 -20.10 13.03 -17.79
C ASP A 14 -21.33 13.33 -18.67
N ILE A 15 -21.31 12.89 -19.93
CA ILE A 15 -22.46 13.08 -20.86
C ILE A 15 -23.64 12.21 -20.42
N VAL A 16 -23.41 10.95 -20.01
CA VAL A 16 -24.48 10.07 -19.51
C VAL A 16 -25.06 10.62 -18.21
N ALA A 17 -24.26 11.11 -17.29
CA ALA A 17 -24.71 11.73 -16.06
C ALA A 17 -25.57 12.97 -16.33
N ALA A 18 -25.10 13.89 -17.21
CA ALA A 18 -25.84 15.08 -17.60
C ALA A 18 -27.16 14.76 -18.33
N ALA A 19 -27.21 13.67 -19.10
CA ALA A 19 -28.44 13.23 -19.74
C ALA A 19 -29.44 12.58 -18.77
N LEU A 20 -28.95 11.91 -17.70
CA LEU A 20 -29.80 11.31 -16.67
C LEU A 20 -30.39 12.36 -15.71
N ASP A 21 -29.78 13.54 -15.60
CA ASP A 21 -30.26 14.64 -14.73
C ASP A 21 -31.41 15.45 -15.35
N VAL A 22 -31.78 15.19 -16.59
CA VAL A 22 -32.90 15.87 -17.27
C VAL A 22 -34.06 14.90 -17.56
N PRO A 23 -35.32 15.42 -17.72
CA PRO A 23 -36.44 14.58 -18.13
C PRO A 23 -36.18 13.85 -19.44
N ILE A 24 -36.74 12.64 -19.59
CA ILE A 24 -36.52 11.72 -20.70
C ILE A 24 -36.74 12.35 -22.07
N GLU A 25 -37.68 13.31 -22.13
CA GLU A 25 -38.05 14.06 -23.35
C GLU A 25 -36.92 15.03 -23.79
N GLN A 26 -36.02 15.41 -22.90
CA GLN A 26 -34.93 16.36 -23.16
C GLN A 26 -33.55 15.64 -23.28
N GLN A 27 -33.50 14.37 -22.98
CA GLN A 27 -32.25 13.58 -22.99
C GLN A 27 -31.58 13.55 -24.37
N ALA A 28 -32.35 13.38 -25.42
CA ALA A 28 -31.86 13.35 -26.79
C ALA A 28 -31.16 14.67 -27.18
N ASP A 29 -31.73 15.81 -26.78
CA ASP A 29 -31.17 17.13 -27.05
C ASP A 29 -29.88 17.39 -26.25
N VAL A 30 -29.82 16.93 -25.01
CA VAL A 30 -28.61 17.02 -24.18
C VAL A 30 -27.49 16.16 -24.77
N VAL A 31 -27.79 14.93 -25.18
CA VAL A 31 -26.83 14.04 -25.84
C VAL A 31 -26.32 14.65 -27.13
N ALA A 32 -27.20 15.13 -28.01
CA ALA A 32 -26.83 15.74 -29.28
C ALA A 32 -25.91 16.96 -29.09
N ARG A 33 -26.21 17.79 -28.07
CA ARG A 33 -25.43 19.00 -27.76
C ARG A 33 -24.04 18.68 -27.19
N LEU A 34 -23.95 17.71 -26.27
CA LEU A 34 -22.72 17.40 -25.57
C LEU A 34 -21.78 16.49 -26.38
N THR A 35 -22.33 15.74 -27.35
CA THR A 35 -21.50 14.93 -28.25
C THR A 35 -20.93 15.72 -29.44
N ALA A 36 -21.39 16.96 -29.66
CA ALA A 36 -20.86 17.93 -30.64
C ALA A 36 -20.61 17.35 -32.05
N GLY A 37 -21.55 16.50 -32.55
CA GLY A 37 -21.45 15.91 -33.90
C GLY A 37 -20.61 14.61 -33.98
N ASN A 38 -20.13 14.08 -32.86
CA ASN A 38 -19.48 12.77 -32.81
C ASN A 38 -20.53 11.64 -32.74
N GLU A 39 -20.92 11.13 -33.90
CA GLU A 39 -21.95 10.08 -34.02
C GLU A 39 -21.60 8.75 -33.31
N ALA A 40 -20.30 8.43 -33.18
CA ALA A 40 -19.86 7.24 -32.48
C ALA A 40 -20.10 7.36 -30.97
N LEU A 41 -19.72 8.51 -30.39
CA LEU A 41 -19.94 8.81 -28.98
C LEU A 41 -21.44 8.95 -28.65
N ALA A 42 -22.21 9.57 -29.54
CA ALA A 42 -23.66 9.69 -29.38
C ALA A 42 -24.37 8.31 -29.38
N ARG A 43 -23.95 7.37 -30.22
CA ARG A 43 -24.48 6.00 -30.24
C ARG A 43 -24.15 5.25 -28.96
N GLU A 44 -22.95 5.43 -28.42
CA GLU A 44 -22.51 4.77 -27.19
C GLU A 44 -23.23 5.31 -25.97
N VAL A 45 -23.40 6.63 -25.87
CA VAL A 45 -24.22 7.29 -24.82
C VAL A 45 -25.68 6.82 -24.90
N ASN A 46 -26.29 6.81 -26.07
CA ASN A 46 -27.67 6.35 -26.25
C ASN A 46 -27.85 4.87 -25.93
N SER A 47 -26.85 4.02 -26.23
CA SER A 47 -26.85 2.63 -25.83
C SER A 47 -26.86 2.45 -24.31
N LEU A 48 -26.07 3.27 -23.58
CA LEU A 48 -26.03 3.25 -22.12
C LEU A 48 -27.33 3.79 -21.51
N LEU A 49 -27.91 4.84 -22.05
CA LEU A 49 -29.20 5.40 -21.62
C LEU A 49 -30.37 4.42 -21.86
N ALA A 50 -30.38 3.71 -22.98
CA ALA A 50 -31.38 2.67 -23.29
C ALA A 50 -31.35 1.51 -22.28
N HIS A 51 -30.19 1.15 -21.77
CA HIS A 51 -30.06 0.12 -20.73
C HIS A 51 -30.46 0.63 -19.34
N SER A 52 -30.40 1.93 -19.09
CA SER A 52 -30.83 2.54 -17.81
C SER A 52 -32.33 2.79 -17.70
N THR A 53 -33.05 2.86 -18.83
CA THR A 53 -34.51 3.12 -18.87
C THR A 53 -35.38 1.86 -18.72
N HIS A 54 -34.80 0.65 -18.84
CA HIS A 54 -35.54 -0.61 -18.70
C HIS A 54 -35.96 -0.96 -17.24
N GLY A 55 -35.60 -0.12 -16.26
CA GLY A 55 -36.05 -0.27 -14.85
C GLY A 55 -37.30 0.57 -14.46
N ARG A 56 -37.87 1.32 -15.37
CA ARG A 56 -38.92 2.32 -15.03
C ARG A 56 -40.18 2.27 -15.85
N ALA A 57 -40.77 1.09 -16.10
CA ALA A 57 -42.07 0.99 -16.73
C ALA A 57 -43.02 0.07 -15.94
N GLY A 58 -43.76 0.67 -15.07
CA GLY A 58 -44.93 0.08 -14.38
C GLY A 58 -45.93 1.16 -14.02
N ALA A 59 -46.73 1.60 -14.95
CA ALA A 59 -48.16 2.00 -14.86
C ALA A 59 -48.56 3.01 -15.98
N GLY A 60 -49.43 2.60 -16.86
CA GLY A 60 -50.29 3.55 -17.63
C GLY A 60 -50.31 3.33 -19.15
N THR A 61 -51.33 2.59 -19.62
CA THR A 61 -52.06 2.67 -20.93
C THR A 61 -51.23 2.69 -22.22
N ALA A 62 -51.48 1.65 -23.01
CA ALA A 62 -51.05 1.48 -24.39
C ALA A 62 -51.67 2.48 -25.39
N PRO A 63 -50.98 2.78 -26.50
CA PRO A 63 -51.58 2.52 -27.77
C PRO A 63 -50.73 1.63 -28.69
N THR A 64 -51.44 0.78 -29.43
CA THR A 64 -51.08 -0.11 -30.48
C THR A 64 -50.27 0.56 -31.61
N LEU A 65 -49.07 -0.04 -31.97
CA LEU A 65 -48.55 -0.04 -33.31
C LEU A 65 -47.94 -1.41 -33.66
N ARG A 66 -48.31 -1.94 -34.82
CA ARG A 66 -47.88 -3.19 -35.45
C ARG A 66 -46.44 -3.09 -35.92
N GLY A 67 -45.70 -4.17 -35.79
CA GLY A 67 -44.58 -4.51 -36.65
C GLY A 67 -43.31 -4.88 -35.84
N ASP A 68 -42.92 -6.12 -35.89
CA ASP A 68 -41.70 -6.83 -35.42
C ASP A 68 -41.62 -7.06 -33.91
N GLU A 69 -41.94 -8.30 -33.54
CA GLU A 69 -41.91 -8.84 -32.19
C GLU A 69 -40.50 -8.89 -31.63
N ALA A 70 -40.12 -7.93 -30.83
CA ALA A 70 -39.06 -8.07 -29.84
C ALA A 70 -39.55 -9.08 -28.77
N ILE A 71 -39.11 -10.34 -28.88
CA ILE A 71 -39.42 -11.43 -27.96
C ILE A 71 -38.87 -11.03 -26.57
N THR A 72 -39.75 -10.75 -25.63
CA THR A 72 -39.38 -10.50 -24.25
C THR A 72 -38.61 -11.68 -23.63
N PRO A 73 -37.61 -11.49 -22.73
CA PRO A 73 -36.84 -12.59 -22.15
C PRO A 73 -37.68 -13.73 -21.58
N THR A 74 -38.82 -13.43 -21.04
CA THR A 74 -39.79 -14.42 -20.50
C THR A 74 -40.42 -15.29 -21.60
N ARG A 75 -40.81 -14.71 -22.72
CA ARG A 75 -41.30 -15.48 -23.89
C ARG A 75 -40.25 -16.38 -24.50
N LYS A 76 -38.96 -15.98 -24.48
CA LYS A 76 -37.87 -16.80 -24.97
C LYS A 76 -37.57 -17.98 -24.04
N ALA A 77 -37.81 -17.84 -22.76
CA ALA A 77 -37.69 -18.92 -21.77
C ALA A 77 -38.84 -19.92 -21.92
N GLU A 78 -40.08 -19.42 -22.09
CA GLU A 78 -41.28 -20.26 -22.32
C GLU A 78 -41.19 -21.03 -23.64
N ALA A 79 -40.56 -20.49 -24.66
CA ALA A 79 -40.39 -21.14 -25.98
C ALA A 79 -39.56 -22.43 -25.94
N MET A 80 -38.72 -22.61 -24.90
CA MET A 80 -37.93 -23.82 -24.70
C MET A 80 -38.70 -24.96 -24.01
N ILE A 81 -39.92 -24.71 -23.52
CA ILE A 81 -40.74 -25.73 -22.89
C ILE A 81 -41.15 -26.79 -23.96
N GLY A 82 -40.94 -28.07 -23.65
CA GLY A 82 -41.13 -29.18 -24.55
C GLY A 82 -39.84 -29.62 -25.26
N GLU A 83 -38.79 -28.80 -25.26
CA GLU A 83 -37.51 -29.19 -25.85
C GLU A 83 -36.83 -30.30 -25.04
N ARG A 84 -36.11 -31.18 -25.78
CA ARG A 84 -35.43 -32.33 -25.21
C ARG A 84 -33.93 -32.05 -25.13
N LEU A 85 -33.39 -32.11 -23.92
CA LEU A 85 -31.95 -31.97 -23.62
C LEU A 85 -31.41 -33.31 -23.11
N GLY A 86 -30.80 -34.08 -24.01
CA GLY A 86 -30.37 -35.42 -23.70
C GLY A 86 -31.56 -36.32 -23.32
N ALA A 87 -31.55 -36.89 -22.13
CA ALA A 87 -32.62 -37.72 -21.56
C ALA A 87 -33.80 -36.91 -21.00
N TRP A 88 -33.72 -35.58 -20.93
CA TRP A 88 -34.61 -34.72 -20.18
C TRP A 88 -35.48 -33.83 -21.06
N GLN A 89 -36.78 -33.77 -20.81
CA GLN A 89 -37.71 -32.87 -21.49
C GLN A 89 -38.10 -31.74 -20.56
N LEU A 90 -37.98 -30.50 -21.02
CA LEU A 90 -38.33 -29.31 -20.28
C LEU A 90 -39.87 -29.16 -20.15
N LYS A 91 -40.38 -28.95 -18.96
CA LYS A 91 -41.86 -28.95 -18.70
C LYS A 91 -42.37 -27.55 -18.24
N ALA A 92 -41.65 -26.87 -17.44
CA ALA A 92 -42.02 -25.54 -16.90
C ALA A 92 -40.82 -24.74 -16.53
N VAL A 93 -40.91 -23.42 -16.58
CA VAL A 93 -39.88 -22.50 -16.01
C VAL A 93 -40.07 -22.44 -14.49
N LEU A 94 -39.01 -22.78 -13.75
CA LEU A 94 -38.94 -22.69 -12.28
C LEU A 94 -38.40 -21.33 -11.83
N GLY A 95 -37.52 -20.74 -12.62
CA GLY A 95 -36.93 -19.43 -12.29
C GLY A 95 -36.04 -18.92 -13.40
N GLN A 96 -35.93 -17.59 -13.47
CA GLN A 96 -35.05 -16.89 -14.39
C GLN A 96 -34.17 -15.90 -13.62
N GLY A 97 -32.85 -15.92 -13.89
CA GLY A 97 -31.89 -15.05 -13.20
C GLY A 97 -30.78 -14.57 -14.12
N GLY A 98 -29.83 -13.83 -13.56
CA GLY A 98 -28.70 -13.26 -14.28
C GLY A 98 -27.85 -14.30 -15.01
N MET A 99 -27.78 -15.53 -14.51
CA MET A 99 -26.92 -16.62 -15.01
C MET A 99 -27.61 -17.59 -15.97
N GLY A 100 -28.92 -17.51 -16.09
CA GLY A 100 -29.67 -18.42 -16.96
C GLY A 100 -31.10 -18.66 -16.52
N VAL A 101 -31.72 -19.70 -17.08
CA VAL A 101 -33.10 -20.10 -16.78
C VAL A 101 -33.09 -21.51 -16.19
N VAL A 102 -33.85 -21.74 -15.14
CA VAL A 102 -34.03 -23.07 -14.53
C VAL A 102 -35.41 -23.59 -14.92
N TYR A 103 -35.45 -24.83 -15.43
CA TYR A 103 -36.65 -25.50 -15.85
C TYR A 103 -36.92 -26.74 -14.99
N ALA A 104 -38.19 -27.00 -14.70
CA ALA A 104 -38.57 -28.35 -14.32
C ALA A 104 -38.51 -29.26 -15.59
N ALA A 105 -37.94 -30.41 -15.44
CA ALA A 105 -37.81 -31.40 -16.52
C ALA A 105 -38.17 -32.79 -16.05
N GLU A 106 -38.58 -33.58 -16.98
CA GLU A 106 -38.88 -35.01 -16.76
C GLU A 106 -38.01 -35.87 -17.66
N ARG A 107 -37.59 -37.01 -17.16
CA ARG A 107 -36.83 -37.98 -17.91
C ARG A 107 -37.72 -38.69 -18.92
N VAL A 108 -37.32 -38.68 -20.20
CA VAL A 108 -38.12 -39.20 -21.33
C VAL A 108 -37.39 -40.23 -22.20
N ASP A 109 -36.31 -40.84 -21.71
CA ASP A 109 -35.53 -41.87 -22.39
C ASP A 109 -36.09 -43.29 -22.18
N GLY A 110 -37.15 -43.42 -21.39
CA GLY A 110 -37.82 -44.71 -21.12
C GLY A 110 -37.15 -45.58 -20.04
N ALA A 111 -36.03 -45.15 -19.44
CA ALA A 111 -35.30 -45.92 -18.45
C ALA A 111 -36.06 -46.00 -17.10
N TYR A 112 -36.57 -44.91 -16.65
CA TYR A 112 -37.40 -44.79 -15.43
C TYR A 112 -37.96 -43.37 -15.35
N GLN A 113 -39.02 -43.17 -14.54
CA GLN A 113 -39.62 -41.86 -14.32
C GLN A 113 -38.81 -41.08 -13.28
N GLN A 114 -38.33 -39.88 -13.63
CA GLN A 114 -37.65 -38.98 -12.73
C GLN A 114 -37.89 -37.53 -13.08
N ARG A 115 -38.12 -36.71 -12.09
CA ARG A 115 -38.14 -35.23 -12.21
C ARG A 115 -36.78 -34.67 -11.92
N ALA A 116 -36.41 -33.63 -12.67
CA ALA A 116 -35.14 -32.91 -12.46
C ALA A 116 -35.36 -31.40 -12.63
N ALA A 117 -34.41 -30.62 -12.10
CA ALA A 117 -34.26 -29.21 -12.43
C ALA A 117 -33.14 -29.04 -13.46
N VAL A 118 -33.43 -28.43 -14.58
CA VAL A 118 -32.45 -28.17 -15.64
C VAL A 118 -32.12 -26.70 -15.70
N LYS A 119 -30.88 -26.36 -15.39
CA LYS A 119 -30.37 -25.01 -15.46
C LYS A 119 -29.64 -24.79 -16.77
N LEU A 120 -30.22 -23.97 -17.65
CA LEU A 120 -29.68 -23.59 -18.94
C LEU A 120 -28.94 -22.26 -18.83
N LEU A 121 -27.63 -22.25 -19.07
CA LEU A 121 -26.80 -21.06 -18.94
C LEU A 121 -27.03 -20.08 -20.09
N ARG A 122 -26.78 -18.77 -19.92
CA ARG A 122 -26.98 -17.74 -20.96
C ARG A 122 -25.97 -17.88 -22.10
N ASP A 123 -26.42 -17.50 -23.31
CA ASP A 123 -25.56 -17.37 -24.48
C ASP A 123 -24.52 -16.24 -24.29
N GLY A 124 -23.28 -16.43 -24.76
CA GLY A 124 -22.26 -15.41 -24.81
C GLY A 124 -21.47 -15.21 -23.50
N LEU A 125 -21.61 -16.08 -22.51
CA LEU A 125 -20.84 -16.05 -21.27
C LEU A 125 -19.51 -16.84 -21.33
N LEU A 126 -19.26 -17.59 -22.40
CA LEU A 126 -18.15 -18.55 -22.46
C LEU A 126 -17.27 -18.31 -23.68
N ASP A 127 -15.99 -18.08 -23.44
CA ASP A 127 -14.89 -18.34 -24.35
C ASP A 127 -14.40 -19.81 -24.18
N GLU A 128 -13.53 -20.31 -25.04
CA GLU A 128 -13.02 -21.69 -25.00
C GLU A 128 -12.35 -22.03 -23.62
N SER A 129 -11.80 -21.04 -22.93
CA SER A 129 -11.16 -21.22 -21.63
C SER A 129 -12.19 -21.39 -20.51
N ALA A 130 -13.32 -20.70 -20.60
CA ALA A 130 -14.42 -20.79 -19.66
C ALA A 130 -15.19 -22.11 -19.78
N GLU A 131 -15.26 -22.68 -21.00
CA GLU A 131 -15.87 -23.98 -21.24
C GLU A 131 -15.09 -25.13 -20.59
N ALA A 132 -13.76 -25.12 -20.69
CA ALA A 132 -12.89 -26.09 -20.02
C ALA A 132 -13.01 -26.03 -18.49
N LEU A 133 -13.13 -24.82 -17.92
CA LEU A 133 -13.38 -24.60 -16.49
C LEU A 133 -14.73 -25.16 -16.05
N LEU A 134 -15.77 -24.98 -16.85
CA LEU A 134 -17.12 -25.49 -16.58
C LEU A 134 -17.17 -27.03 -16.57
N VAL A 135 -16.43 -27.68 -17.46
CA VAL A 135 -16.28 -29.14 -17.50
C VAL A 135 -15.56 -29.65 -16.25
N SER A 136 -14.48 -28.99 -15.83
CA SER A 136 -13.74 -29.33 -14.61
C SER A 136 -14.61 -29.16 -13.36
N GLU A 137 -15.33 -28.04 -13.24
CA GLU A 137 -16.20 -27.75 -12.10
C GLU A 137 -17.37 -28.72 -12.00
N ARG A 138 -17.95 -29.13 -13.13
CA ARG A 138 -18.98 -30.17 -13.17
C ARG A 138 -18.47 -31.48 -12.55
N GLN A 139 -17.21 -31.86 -12.79
CA GLN A 139 -16.60 -33.03 -12.16
C GLN A 139 -16.42 -32.87 -10.65
N HIS A 140 -16.10 -31.66 -10.17
CA HIS A 140 -16.02 -31.37 -8.74
C HIS A 140 -17.38 -31.41 -8.07
N LEU A 141 -18.42 -30.84 -8.69
CA LEU A 141 -19.79 -30.87 -8.19
C LEU A 141 -20.39 -32.28 -8.19
N ALA A 142 -20.07 -33.12 -9.16
CA ALA A 142 -20.50 -34.51 -9.22
C ALA A 142 -19.98 -35.37 -8.04
N ARG A 143 -18.92 -34.89 -7.35
CA ARG A 143 -18.41 -35.56 -6.13
C ARG A 143 -19.15 -35.16 -4.86
N LEU A 144 -20.04 -34.13 -4.92
CA LEU A 144 -20.83 -33.73 -3.78
C LEU A 144 -22.00 -34.72 -3.61
N ASP A 145 -21.91 -35.54 -2.58
CA ASP A 145 -22.97 -36.43 -2.14
C ASP A 145 -23.28 -36.14 -0.67
N HIS A 146 -24.38 -35.43 -0.42
CA HIS A 146 -24.85 -35.08 0.91
C HIS A 146 -26.38 -34.96 0.89
N ALA A 147 -27.06 -35.45 1.93
CA ALA A 147 -28.50 -35.48 2.01
C ALA A 147 -29.17 -34.10 1.81
N ASN A 148 -28.47 -33.03 2.27
CA ASN A 148 -28.97 -31.67 2.23
C ASN A 148 -28.35 -30.83 1.09
N ILE A 149 -27.76 -31.46 0.07
CA ILE A 149 -27.32 -30.81 -1.19
C ILE A 149 -28.13 -31.42 -2.33
N ALA A 150 -28.64 -30.59 -3.25
CA ALA A 150 -29.27 -31.08 -4.46
C ALA A 150 -28.20 -31.73 -5.36
N ARG A 151 -28.38 -33.01 -5.69
CA ARG A 151 -27.41 -33.78 -6.47
C ARG A 151 -27.34 -33.30 -7.90
N LEU A 152 -26.16 -33.23 -8.48
CA LEU A 152 -25.97 -33.12 -9.92
C LEU A 152 -26.25 -34.50 -10.55
N LEU A 153 -27.27 -34.57 -11.41
CA LEU A 153 -27.72 -35.81 -12.05
C LEU A 153 -27.08 -36.02 -13.42
N ASP A 154 -26.93 -34.93 -14.18
CA ASP A 154 -26.45 -34.96 -15.56
C ASP A 154 -25.99 -33.57 -15.99
N GLY A 155 -25.47 -33.45 -17.21
CA GLY A 155 -25.16 -32.15 -17.81
C GLY A 155 -24.62 -32.33 -19.23
N GLY A 156 -24.89 -31.36 -20.06
CA GLY A 156 -24.54 -31.41 -21.47
C GLY A 156 -24.56 -30.04 -22.13
N GLN A 157 -24.63 -30.07 -23.44
CA GLN A 157 -24.84 -28.88 -24.29
C GLN A 157 -26.08 -29.06 -25.12
N THR A 158 -26.81 -27.99 -25.39
CA THR A 158 -27.90 -27.97 -26.38
C THR A 158 -27.35 -28.11 -27.78
N ALA A 159 -28.22 -28.35 -28.77
CA ALA A 159 -27.82 -28.37 -30.17
C ALA A 159 -27.18 -27.07 -30.66
N SER A 160 -27.43 -25.94 -29.96
CA SER A 160 -26.79 -24.65 -30.22
C SER A 160 -25.49 -24.42 -29.43
N GLY A 161 -24.97 -25.43 -28.74
CA GLY A 161 -23.72 -25.32 -27.94
C GLY A 161 -23.90 -24.73 -26.55
N ARG A 162 -25.13 -24.42 -26.11
CA ARG A 162 -25.34 -23.86 -24.76
C ARG A 162 -25.21 -24.95 -23.70
N PRO A 163 -24.39 -24.74 -22.67
CA PRO A 163 -24.26 -25.70 -21.59
C PRO A 163 -25.50 -25.68 -20.67
N TYR A 164 -25.87 -26.88 -20.20
CA TYR A 164 -26.89 -27.05 -19.19
C TYR A 164 -26.43 -28.02 -18.10
N LEU A 165 -26.99 -27.84 -16.92
CA LEU A 165 -26.79 -28.71 -15.75
C LEU A 165 -28.15 -29.30 -15.36
N VAL A 166 -28.17 -30.60 -15.08
CA VAL A 166 -29.36 -31.31 -14.59
C VAL A 166 -29.15 -31.67 -13.14
N MET A 167 -30.02 -31.18 -12.31
CA MET A 167 -29.93 -31.33 -10.84
C MET A 167 -31.18 -32.02 -10.31
N GLU A 168 -31.06 -32.55 -9.10
CA GLU A 168 -32.21 -33.08 -8.36
C GLU A 168 -33.31 -32.01 -8.26
N PHE A 169 -34.52 -32.43 -8.61
CA PHE A 169 -35.70 -31.59 -8.42
C PHE A 169 -36.09 -31.60 -6.94
N VAL A 170 -35.98 -30.46 -6.28
CA VAL A 170 -36.29 -30.28 -4.87
C VAL A 170 -37.66 -29.60 -4.77
N GLU A 171 -38.65 -30.32 -4.23
CA GLU A 171 -39.95 -29.72 -3.92
C GLU A 171 -39.85 -28.98 -2.59
N GLY A 172 -40.02 -27.66 -2.60
CA GLY A 172 -39.94 -26.88 -1.39
C GLY A 172 -40.11 -25.38 -1.68
N GLU A 173 -40.19 -24.59 -0.62
CA GLU A 173 -40.17 -23.12 -0.69
C GLU A 173 -38.85 -22.58 -0.23
N PRO A 174 -38.45 -21.37 -0.66
CA PRO A 174 -37.27 -20.70 -0.09
C PRO A 174 -37.36 -20.68 1.43
N ILE A 175 -36.23 -20.94 2.08
CA ILE A 175 -36.16 -21.19 3.53
C ILE A 175 -36.77 -20.03 4.35
N ASP A 176 -36.60 -18.79 3.87
CA ASP A 176 -37.17 -17.59 4.53
C ASP A 176 -38.71 -17.55 4.42
N VAL A 177 -39.23 -17.94 3.27
CA VAL A 177 -40.70 -18.06 3.05
C VAL A 177 -41.24 -19.17 3.94
N TYR A 178 -40.62 -20.34 3.91
CA TYR A 178 -41.02 -21.48 4.71
C TYR A 178 -40.99 -21.15 6.22
N CYS A 179 -39.97 -20.50 6.74
CA CYS A 179 -39.90 -20.10 8.13
C CYS A 179 -41.03 -19.11 8.54
N ARG A 180 -41.49 -18.28 7.57
CA ARG A 180 -42.63 -17.36 7.80
C ARG A 180 -43.95 -18.07 7.71
N THR A 181 -44.22 -18.84 6.65
CA THR A 181 -45.47 -19.57 6.43
C THR A 181 -45.74 -20.58 7.52
N ALA A 182 -44.72 -21.34 7.92
CA ALA A 182 -44.83 -22.33 9.00
C ALA A 182 -44.75 -21.70 10.42
N ASN A 183 -44.54 -20.39 10.50
CA ASN A 183 -44.39 -19.66 11.77
C ASN A 183 -43.40 -20.32 12.76
N LEU A 184 -42.22 -20.72 12.25
CA LEU A 184 -41.26 -21.46 13.03
C LEU A 184 -40.67 -20.64 14.19
N SER A 185 -40.56 -21.28 15.35
CA SER A 185 -39.88 -20.69 16.50
C SER A 185 -38.39 -20.46 16.20
N LEU A 186 -37.73 -19.58 16.98
CA LEU A 186 -36.29 -19.31 16.85
C LEU A 186 -35.46 -20.61 16.93
N VAL A 187 -35.82 -21.51 17.84
CA VAL A 187 -35.12 -22.82 18.02
C VAL A 187 -35.28 -23.69 16.76
N ASP A 188 -36.51 -23.74 16.19
CA ASP A 188 -36.77 -24.59 15.03
C ASP A 188 -36.14 -24.02 13.76
N ARG A 189 -35.97 -22.67 13.64
CA ARG A 189 -35.23 -22.04 12.58
C ARG A 189 -33.72 -22.39 12.65
N ILE A 190 -33.15 -22.44 13.86
CA ILE A 190 -31.77 -22.89 14.06
C ILE A 190 -31.64 -24.35 13.66
N LYS A 191 -32.57 -25.23 14.10
CA LYS A 191 -32.54 -26.65 13.75
C LYS A 191 -32.69 -26.89 12.24
N LEU A 192 -33.48 -26.07 11.55
CA LEU A 192 -33.63 -26.15 10.10
C LEU A 192 -32.36 -25.70 9.36
N LEU A 193 -31.61 -24.73 9.93
CA LEU A 193 -30.33 -24.26 9.35
C LEU A 193 -29.18 -25.24 9.53
N LEU A 194 -29.10 -25.95 10.64
CA LEU A 194 -27.94 -26.79 10.97
C LEU A 194 -27.58 -27.82 9.88
N PRO A 195 -28.53 -28.54 9.25
CA PRO A 195 -28.24 -29.44 8.13
C PRO A 195 -27.63 -28.73 6.92
N ILE A 196 -27.93 -27.43 6.69
CA ILE A 196 -27.33 -26.63 5.62
C ILE A 196 -25.89 -26.28 5.96
N PHE A 197 -25.60 -26.01 7.23
CA PHE A 197 -24.23 -25.81 7.71
C PHE A 197 -23.40 -27.09 7.51
N ASP A 198 -23.94 -28.25 7.85
CA ASP A 198 -23.27 -29.54 7.64
C ASP A 198 -23.04 -29.79 6.13
N ALA A 199 -24.01 -29.44 5.30
CA ALA A 199 -23.89 -29.53 3.82
C ALA A 199 -22.75 -28.64 3.28
N VAL A 200 -22.68 -27.37 3.70
CA VAL A 200 -21.61 -26.44 3.27
C VAL A 200 -20.26 -26.91 3.82
N GLN A 201 -20.19 -27.39 5.06
CA GLN A 201 -18.97 -27.93 5.62
C GLN A 201 -18.48 -29.15 4.82
N SER A 202 -19.37 -30.06 4.44
CA SER A 202 -19.04 -31.23 3.60
C SER A 202 -18.51 -30.82 2.21
N ALA A 203 -18.99 -29.70 1.65
CA ALA A 203 -18.45 -29.15 0.41
C ALA A 203 -17.03 -28.57 0.62
N HIS A 204 -16.80 -27.87 1.74
CA HIS A 204 -15.50 -27.31 2.09
C HIS A 204 -14.42 -28.38 2.30
N GLU A 205 -14.76 -29.52 2.87
CA GLU A 205 -13.87 -30.69 3.00
C GLU A 205 -13.40 -31.24 1.64
N LYS A 206 -14.20 -31.00 0.58
CA LYS A 206 -13.86 -31.31 -0.80
C LYS A 206 -13.27 -30.11 -1.56
N LEU A 207 -12.89 -29.05 -0.85
CA LEU A 207 -12.31 -27.79 -1.37
C LEU A 207 -13.27 -27.00 -2.28
N ILE A 208 -14.58 -27.18 -2.13
CA ILE A 208 -15.61 -26.49 -2.91
C ILE A 208 -16.25 -25.41 -2.05
N ILE A 209 -16.18 -24.15 -2.49
CA ILE A 209 -16.76 -22.98 -1.85
C ILE A 209 -18.03 -22.60 -2.62
N HIS A 210 -19.15 -22.38 -1.91
CA HIS A 210 -20.46 -22.14 -2.52
C HIS A 210 -20.60 -20.74 -3.16
N ARG A 211 -20.11 -19.68 -2.50
CA ARG A 211 -20.00 -18.30 -2.98
C ARG A 211 -21.32 -17.56 -3.24
N ASP A 212 -22.49 -18.19 -3.11
CA ASP A 212 -23.81 -17.57 -3.36
C ASP A 212 -24.88 -18.09 -2.39
N ILE A 213 -24.57 -18.11 -1.10
CA ILE A 213 -25.51 -18.54 -0.06
C ILE A 213 -26.56 -17.43 0.17
N LYS A 214 -27.84 -17.75 -0.11
CA LYS A 214 -28.98 -16.85 0.05
C LYS A 214 -30.27 -17.66 0.19
N PRO A 215 -31.37 -17.10 0.70
CA PRO A 215 -32.64 -17.82 0.88
C PRO A 215 -33.15 -18.54 -0.37
N ALA A 216 -33.02 -17.92 -1.54
CA ALA A 216 -33.49 -18.52 -2.81
C ALA A 216 -32.71 -19.80 -3.22
N ASN A 217 -31.50 -20.01 -2.67
CA ASN A 217 -30.67 -21.19 -2.93
C ASN A 217 -30.80 -22.26 -1.82
N VAL A 218 -31.73 -22.07 -0.87
CA VAL A 218 -32.03 -23.04 0.19
C VAL A 218 -33.55 -23.29 0.20
N LEU A 219 -33.96 -24.46 -0.28
CA LEU A 219 -35.36 -24.85 -0.25
C LEU A 219 -35.64 -25.69 1.00
N ALA A 220 -36.79 -25.42 1.62
CA ALA A 220 -37.24 -26.15 2.80
C ALA A 220 -38.64 -26.73 2.61
N THR A 221 -38.87 -27.90 3.19
CA THR A 221 -40.13 -28.59 3.21
C THR A 221 -40.35 -29.32 4.54
N ALA A 222 -41.62 -29.63 4.89
CA ALA A 222 -41.92 -30.34 6.09
C ALA A 222 -41.42 -31.80 6.12
N SER A 223 -41.27 -32.44 4.95
CA SER A 223 -40.94 -33.86 4.83
C SER A 223 -39.43 -34.13 4.75
N SER A 224 -38.65 -33.26 4.09
CA SER A 224 -37.22 -33.50 3.83
C SER A 224 -36.30 -32.50 4.49
N GLY A 225 -36.82 -31.55 5.28
CA GLY A 225 -36.06 -30.51 5.90
C GLY A 225 -35.55 -29.48 4.88
N ALA A 226 -34.36 -28.97 5.03
CA ALA A 226 -33.77 -27.97 4.14
C ALA A 226 -32.71 -28.61 3.20
N LYS A 227 -32.69 -28.19 1.92
CA LYS A 227 -31.71 -28.56 0.91
C LYS A 227 -31.08 -27.36 0.26
N LEU A 228 -29.77 -27.41 0.11
CA LEU A 228 -28.94 -26.39 -0.56
C LEU A 228 -28.91 -26.66 -2.07
N LEU A 229 -29.16 -25.62 -2.83
CA LEU A 229 -29.11 -25.64 -4.29
C LEU A 229 -27.87 -24.89 -4.80
N ASP A 230 -27.56 -25.07 -6.06
CA ASP A 230 -26.80 -24.15 -6.91
C ASP A 230 -25.48 -23.62 -6.32
N PHE A 231 -24.41 -24.43 -6.34
CA PHE A 231 -23.05 -23.92 -6.15
C PHE A 231 -22.71 -22.94 -7.28
N GLY A 232 -22.09 -21.81 -6.96
CA GLY A 232 -21.87 -20.68 -7.86
C GLY A 232 -20.89 -20.95 -9.02
N VAL A 233 -21.13 -21.99 -9.81
CA VAL A 233 -20.31 -22.47 -10.94
C VAL A 233 -19.95 -21.38 -11.94
N ALA A 234 -20.86 -20.48 -12.25
CA ALA A 234 -20.63 -19.39 -13.20
C ALA A 234 -19.70 -18.28 -12.69
N LYS A 235 -19.43 -18.20 -11.38
CA LYS A 235 -18.56 -17.17 -10.79
C LYS A 235 -17.07 -17.46 -10.94
N LEU A 236 -16.68 -18.67 -11.28
CA LEU A 236 -15.30 -19.05 -11.57
C LEU A 236 -14.87 -18.62 -12.98
N VAL A 237 -15.80 -18.60 -13.90
CA VAL A 237 -15.57 -18.23 -15.30
C VAL A 237 -15.27 -16.73 -15.45
N ASP A 238 -15.93 -15.88 -14.63
CA ASP A 238 -15.72 -14.43 -14.65
C ASP A 238 -14.37 -14.00 -14.02
N ALA A 239 -13.73 -14.85 -13.22
CA ALA A 239 -12.48 -14.51 -12.52
C ALA A 239 -11.22 -14.63 -13.42
N THR A 240 -11.34 -15.24 -14.61
CA THR A 240 -10.21 -15.51 -15.51
C THR A 240 -10.19 -14.64 -16.77
N ALA A 241 -11.24 -13.87 -17.05
CA ALA A 241 -11.30 -12.95 -18.19
C ALA A 241 -10.54 -11.65 -17.90
N SER A 242 -9.68 -11.23 -18.85
CA SER A 242 -8.77 -10.07 -18.78
C SER A 242 -9.40 -8.75 -18.34
N PRO A 243 -8.63 -7.87 -17.66
CA PRO A 243 -9.17 -6.80 -16.85
C PRO A 243 -9.36 -5.49 -17.60
N SER A 244 -10.60 -5.10 -17.82
CA SER A 244 -10.96 -3.69 -17.71
C SER A 244 -11.92 -3.55 -16.52
N ALA A 245 -11.48 -2.86 -15.47
CA ALA A 245 -12.17 -2.78 -14.19
C ALA A 245 -13.62 -2.26 -14.28
N ALA A 246 -13.96 -1.48 -15.28
CA ALA A 246 -15.28 -0.89 -15.47
C ALA A 246 -16.29 -1.87 -16.10
N THR A 247 -15.85 -2.79 -16.98
CA THR A 247 -16.73 -3.77 -17.64
C THR A 247 -17.00 -4.99 -16.75
N GLN A 248 -16.08 -5.35 -15.85
CA GLN A 248 -16.26 -6.41 -14.87
C GLN A 248 -17.31 -6.07 -13.80
N MET A 249 -17.40 -4.84 -13.40
CA MET A 249 -18.30 -4.41 -12.31
C MET A 249 -19.75 -4.30 -12.73
N ALA A 250 -20.06 -4.07 -14.01
CA ALA A 250 -21.44 -4.10 -14.54
C ALA A 250 -22.02 -5.52 -14.67
N ARG A 251 -21.17 -6.56 -14.52
CA ARG A 251 -21.52 -7.98 -14.67
C ARG A 251 -21.38 -8.79 -13.38
N LEU A 252 -21.31 -8.15 -12.21
CA LEU A 252 -21.13 -8.86 -10.92
C LEU A 252 -22.29 -9.85 -10.68
N PRO A 253 -22.02 -11.16 -10.67
CA PRO A 253 -23.06 -12.20 -10.64
C PRO A 253 -23.49 -12.55 -9.20
N PHE A 254 -23.49 -11.59 -8.25
CA PHE A 254 -23.93 -11.85 -6.89
C PHE A 254 -25.08 -10.93 -6.48
N THR A 255 -25.88 -11.41 -5.52
CA THR A 255 -26.91 -10.61 -4.87
C THR A 255 -26.21 -9.74 -3.81
N PRO A 256 -26.10 -8.41 -3.95
CA PRO A 256 -25.27 -7.57 -3.07
C PRO A 256 -25.58 -7.75 -1.57
N ARG A 257 -26.82 -8.06 -1.25
CA ARG A 257 -27.34 -8.25 0.12
C ARG A 257 -26.63 -9.36 0.91
N TYR A 258 -26.13 -10.40 0.24
CA TYR A 258 -25.49 -11.59 0.87
C TYR A 258 -24.00 -11.72 0.55
N ALA A 259 -23.48 -10.83 -0.29
CA ALA A 259 -22.10 -10.86 -0.69
C ALA A 259 -21.17 -10.44 0.45
N SER A 260 -20.11 -11.19 0.64
CA SER A 260 -19.09 -10.87 1.63
C SER A 260 -18.23 -9.65 1.20
N PRO A 261 -17.61 -8.93 2.14
CA PRO A 261 -16.73 -7.80 1.83
C PRO A 261 -15.62 -8.14 0.82
N GLU A 262 -15.01 -9.31 0.92
CA GLU A 262 -13.99 -9.79 -0.01
C GLU A 262 -14.55 -10.03 -1.43
N GLN A 263 -15.80 -10.51 -1.55
CA GLN A 263 -16.46 -10.64 -2.86
C GLN A 263 -16.75 -9.27 -3.47
N ILE A 264 -17.17 -8.30 -2.66
CA ILE A 264 -17.45 -6.93 -3.09
C ILE A 264 -16.17 -6.20 -3.54
N ASN A 265 -15.04 -6.52 -2.90
CA ASN A 265 -13.74 -5.90 -3.19
C ASN A 265 -12.87 -6.73 -4.15
N ALA A 266 -13.45 -7.77 -4.78
CA ALA A 266 -12.73 -8.69 -5.68
C ALA A 266 -11.44 -9.29 -5.06
N GLN A 267 -11.46 -9.53 -3.76
CA GLN A 267 -10.37 -10.18 -3.03
C GLN A 267 -10.51 -11.71 -3.09
N PRO A 268 -9.46 -12.47 -2.81
CA PRO A 268 -9.53 -13.94 -2.79
C PRO A 268 -10.59 -14.46 -1.83
N VAL A 269 -11.50 -15.30 -2.34
CA VAL A 269 -12.55 -15.95 -1.56
C VAL A 269 -12.02 -17.20 -0.87
N THR A 270 -12.49 -17.45 0.34
CA THR A 270 -12.11 -18.59 1.17
C THR A 270 -13.36 -19.25 1.77
N VAL A 271 -13.20 -20.34 2.51
CA VAL A 271 -14.30 -20.97 3.26
C VAL A 271 -15.00 -19.97 4.20
N ARG A 272 -14.30 -18.92 4.64
CA ARG A 272 -14.85 -17.86 5.50
C ARG A 272 -15.82 -16.93 4.73
N THR A 273 -15.78 -16.93 3.42
CA THR A 273 -16.77 -16.26 2.57
C THR A 273 -18.14 -16.90 2.73
N ASP A 274 -18.21 -18.23 2.75
CA ASP A 274 -19.47 -18.96 2.98
C ASP A 274 -19.92 -18.86 4.44
N VAL A 275 -18.98 -18.78 5.40
CA VAL A 275 -19.31 -18.46 6.80
C VAL A 275 -20.06 -17.13 6.88
N TYR A 276 -19.62 -16.10 6.17
CA TYR A 276 -20.29 -14.80 6.10
C TYR A 276 -21.68 -14.91 5.48
N GLY A 277 -21.81 -15.57 4.33
CA GLY A 277 -23.09 -15.80 3.65
C GLY A 277 -24.09 -16.54 4.53
N LEU A 278 -23.65 -17.62 5.22
CA LEU A 278 -24.44 -18.34 6.22
C LEU A 278 -24.78 -17.44 7.42
N GLY A 279 -23.87 -16.58 7.82
CA GLY A 279 -24.09 -15.61 8.90
C GLY A 279 -25.19 -14.61 8.57
N VAL A 280 -25.18 -14.04 7.35
CA VAL A 280 -26.24 -13.13 6.88
C VAL A 280 -27.57 -13.87 6.74
N LEU A 281 -27.56 -15.09 6.19
CA LEU A 281 -28.76 -15.92 6.07
C LEU A 281 -29.34 -16.25 7.46
N ALA A 282 -28.51 -16.71 8.39
CA ALA A 282 -28.91 -17.01 9.75
C ALA A 282 -29.45 -15.76 10.46
N PHE A 283 -28.79 -14.61 10.31
CA PHE A 283 -29.23 -13.35 10.87
C PHE A 283 -30.64 -13.00 10.36
N GLU A 284 -30.89 -13.04 9.07
CA GLU A 284 -32.23 -12.73 8.51
C GLU A 284 -33.30 -13.69 8.96
N LEU A 285 -32.99 -14.97 9.02
CA LEU A 285 -33.98 -15.96 9.47
C LEU A 285 -34.29 -15.82 10.96
N LEU A 286 -33.33 -15.45 11.79
CA LEU A 286 -33.53 -15.38 13.25
C LEU A 286 -34.01 -14.01 13.71
N ALA A 287 -33.58 -12.92 13.06
CA ALA A 287 -33.96 -11.55 13.39
C ALA A 287 -35.09 -10.99 12.51
N GLY A 288 -35.40 -11.63 11.39
CA GLY A 288 -36.52 -11.27 10.50
C GLY A 288 -36.23 -10.25 9.41
N ASP A 289 -35.04 -9.58 9.46
CA ASP A 289 -34.63 -8.58 8.48
C ASP A 289 -33.09 -8.57 8.32
N SER A 290 -32.59 -7.83 7.34
CA SER A 290 -31.15 -7.74 7.03
C SER A 290 -30.32 -7.18 8.19
N PRO A 291 -29.10 -7.66 8.40
CA PRO A 291 -28.17 -7.04 9.33
C PRO A 291 -27.77 -5.62 8.92
N PHE A 292 -27.96 -5.24 7.66
CA PHE A 292 -27.57 -3.93 7.15
C PHE A 292 -28.78 -3.03 6.88
N ALA A 293 -28.73 -1.79 7.38
CA ALA A 293 -29.83 -0.84 7.28
C ALA A 293 -30.22 -0.50 5.83
N CYS A 294 -29.26 -0.49 4.90
CA CYS A 294 -29.51 -0.24 3.47
C CYS A 294 -30.40 -1.30 2.80
N PHE A 295 -30.53 -2.50 3.41
CA PHE A 295 -31.40 -3.59 2.92
C PHE A 295 -32.58 -3.90 3.85
N ALA A 296 -32.83 -3.06 4.85
CA ALA A 296 -33.91 -3.28 5.79
C ALA A 296 -35.29 -3.15 5.09
N LYS A 297 -36.22 -4.06 5.40
CA LYS A 297 -37.59 -4.03 4.85
C LYS A 297 -38.38 -2.80 5.24
N ALA A 298 -38.13 -2.28 6.45
CA ALA A 298 -38.74 -1.04 6.95
C ALA A 298 -38.19 0.24 6.30
N ALA A 299 -37.11 0.17 5.58
CA ALA A 299 -36.53 1.24 4.78
C ALA A 299 -37.11 1.28 3.36
N ALA A 300 -38.31 0.65 3.13
CA ALA A 300 -39.03 0.87 1.89
C ALA A 300 -39.29 2.37 1.76
N PRO A 301 -38.94 2.99 0.61
CA PRO A 301 -39.06 4.43 0.47
C PRO A 301 -40.50 4.87 0.68
N ALA A 302 -40.69 5.90 1.49
CA ALA A 302 -41.93 6.65 1.48
C ALA A 302 -42.25 7.02 0.03
N ALA A 303 -43.53 7.03 -0.36
CA ALA A 303 -43.96 7.26 -1.72
C ALA A 303 -43.23 8.47 -2.34
N GLY A 304 -42.27 8.18 -3.27
CA GLY A 304 -41.46 9.19 -3.93
C GLY A 304 -39.90 9.01 -3.81
N ALA A 305 -39.38 8.08 -3.01
CA ALA A 305 -37.97 7.85 -2.91
C ALA A 305 -37.48 6.86 -3.99
N VAL A 306 -36.44 7.23 -4.73
CA VAL A 306 -35.80 6.41 -5.77
C VAL A 306 -35.12 5.21 -5.13
N ALA A 307 -35.41 3.99 -5.62
CA ALA A 307 -34.69 2.80 -5.20
C ALA A 307 -33.16 2.98 -5.46
N LEU A 308 -32.34 2.63 -4.49
CA LEU A 308 -30.88 2.70 -4.62
C LEU A 308 -30.46 1.93 -5.88
N THR A 309 -29.63 2.56 -6.69
CA THR A 309 -28.95 1.87 -7.79
C THR A 309 -28.05 0.77 -7.21
N PRO A 310 -27.72 -0.28 -7.97
CA PRO A 310 -26.79 -1.34 -7.51
C PRO A 310 -25.47 -0.79 -6.96
N TRP A 311 -24.98 0.32 -7.50
CA TRP A 311 -23.77 1.03 -7.07
C TRP A 311 -23.94 1.70 -5.71
N GLN A 312 -25.01 2.43 -5.54
CA GLN A 312 -25.33 3.07 -4.26
C GLN A 312 -25.55 2.05 -3.15
N ALA A 313 -26.14 0.90 -3.48
CA ALA A 313 -26.30 -0.22 -2.55
C ALA A 313 -24.95 -0.84 -2.18
N LEU A 314 -24.00 -0.94 -3.11
CA LEU A 314 -22.64 -1.44 -2.87
C LEU A 314 -21.83 -0.48 -2.00
N ASP A 315 -21.84 0.81 -2.28
CA ASP A 315 -21.13 1.81 -1.50
C ASP A 315 -21.74 1.96 -0.10
N ALA A 316 -23.04 1.90 0.01
CA ALA A 316 -23.74 1.88 1.30
C ALA A 316 -23.34 0.63 2.12
N LEU A 317 -23.17 -0.53 1.47
CA LEU A 317 -22.74 -1.76 2.14
C LEU A 317 -21.27 -1.71 2.58
N ARG A 318 -20.41 -1.06 1.80
CA ARG A 318 -19.00 -0.85 2.17
C ARG A 318 -18.84 -0.01 3.43
N ALA A 319 -19.75 0.94 3.66
CA ALA A 319 -19.75 1.82 4.83
C ALA A 319 -20.59 1.28 5.99
N ALA A 320 -21.50 0.32 5.76
CA ALA A 320 -22.47 -0.14 6.74
C ALA A 320 -21.84 -0.97 7.85
N MET A 321 -22.24 -0.68 9.09
CA MET A 321 -22.01 -1.55 10.23
C MET A 321 -23.25 -2.46 10.41
N PRO A 322 -23.06 -3.75 10.77
CA PRO A 322 -24.19 -4.63 11.03
C PRO A 322 -24.96 -4.17 12.27
N ARG A 323 -26.29 -4.23 12.18
CA ARG A 323 -27.19 -3.95 13.29
C ARG A 323 -27.18 -5.12 14.29
N LEU A 324 -27.51 -4.85 15.54
CA LEU A 324 -27.70 -5.90 16.55
C LEU A 324 -28.92 -6.75 16.21
N ALA A 325 -28.78 -8.08 16.25
CA ALA A 325 -29.85 -9.02 15.91
C ALA A 325 -31.09 -8.83 16.79
N SER A 326 -30.89 -8.59 18.09
CA SER A 326 -31.97 -8.30 19.03
C SER A 326 -32.73 -7.01 18.72
N SER A 327 -32.03 -5.98 18.25
CA SER A 327 -32.62 -4.69 17.85
C SER A 327 -33.45 -4.83 16.57
N VAL A 328 -32.99 -5.63 15.60
CA VAL A 328 -33.72 -5.90 14.36
C VAL A 328 -34.95 -6.74 14.64
N ALA A 329 -34.85 -7.76 15.48
CA ALA A 329 -35.96 -8.64 15.84
C ALA A 329 -37.08 -7.90 16.59
N ALA A 330 -36.77 -6.90 17.38
CA ALA A 330 -37.78 -6.09 18.08
C ALA A 330 -38.80 -5.44 17.11
N GLY A 331 -38.35 -5.09 15.88
CA GLY A 331 -39.24 -4.55 14.83
C GLY A 331 -39.80 -5.58 13.86
N ALA A 332 -39.06 -6.65 13.55
CA ALA A 332 -39.35 -7.59 12.47
C ALA A 332 -39.94 -8.93 12.95
N LEU A 333 -39.53 -9.41 14.11
CA LEU A 333 -40.04 -10.65 14.76
C LEU A 333 -40.19 -10.45 16.27
N PRO A 334 -41.26 -9.72 16.71
CA PRO A 334 -41.49 -9.47 18.12
C PRO A 334 -41.55 -10.77 18.93
N GLY A 335 -40.84 -10.80 20.05
CA GLY A 335 -40.71 -11.98 20.91
C GLY A 335 -39.39 -12.76 20.76
N HIS A 336 -38.63 -12.56 19.67
CA HIS A 336 -37.29 -13.16 19.49
C HIS A 336 -36.16 -12.34 20.12
N GLU A 337 -36.37 -11.02 20.36
CA GLU A 337 -35.37 -10.06 20.81
C GLU A 337 -34.64 -10.50 22.10
N ARG A 338 -35.39 -11.06 23.08
CA ARG A 338 -34.82 -11.50 24.37
C ARG A 338 -33.92 -12.73 24.19
N ALA A 339 -34.33 -13.68 23.33
CA ALA A 339 -33.54 -14.89 23.05
C ALA A 339 -32.32 -14.65 22.19
N LEU A 340 -32.36 -13.59 21.34
CA LEU A 340 -31.23 -13.19 20.53
C LEU A 340 -30.16 -12.46 21.32
N ARG A 341 -30.54 -11.72 22.38
CA ARG A 341 -29.55 -11.01 23.22
C ARG A 341 -28.53 -11.96 23.85
N GLY A 342 -27.29 -11.60 23.74
CA GLY A 342 -26.18 -12.32 24.39
C GLY A 342 -25.50 -13.34 23.47
N ASP A 343 -25.69 -14.64 23.73
CA ASP A 343 -24.92 -15.68 23.04
C ASP A 343 -25.18 -15.68 21.51
N LEU A 344 -26.45 -15.67 21.08
CA LEU A 344 -26.78 -15.68 19.65
C LEU A 344 -26.36 -14.39 18.93
N GLU A 345 -26.49 -13.27 19.60
CA GLU A 345 -26.06 -11.97 19.04
C GLU A 345 -24.54 -11.96 18.78
N THR A 346 -23.78 -12.53 19.74
CA THR A 346 -22.33 -12.64 19.59
C THR A 346 -21.96 -13.66 18.50
N VAL A 347 -22.66 -14.79 18.44
CA VAL A 347 -22.45 -15.84 17.42
C VAL A 347 -22.72 -15.28 16.02
N LEU A 348 -23.86 -14.60 15.83
CA LEU A 348 -24.21 -13.99 14.54
C LEU A 348 -23.26 -12.84 14.16
N GLY A 349 -22.93 -11.98 15.13
CA GLY A 349 -21.97 -10.88 14.91
C GLY A 349 -20.59 -11.36 14.48
N LYS A 350 -20.11 -12.43 15.10
CA LYS A 350 -18.82 -13.06 14.70
C LYS A 350 -18.87 -13.63 13.28
N ALA A 351 -19.97 -14.29 12.93
CA ALA A 351 -20.09 -14.87 11.59
C ALA A 351 -20.09 -13.82 10.48
N ILE A 352 -20.70 -12.63 10.71
CA ILE A 352 -20.79 -11.54 9.75
C ILE A 352 -19.73 -10.45 9.98
N ALA A 353 -18.64 -10.74 10.70
CA ALA A 353 -17.53 -9.82 10.89
C ALA A 353 -16.96 -9.40 9.53
N ARG A 354 -16.49 -8.14 9.45
CA ARG A 354 -16.01 -7.54 8.20
C ARG A 354 -14.75 -8.27 7.70
N GLU A 355 -13.78 -8.43 8.59
CA GLU A 355 -12.53 -9.10 8.26
C GLU A 355 -12.71 -10.61 8.33
N PRO A 356 -12.29 -11.37 7.31
CA PRO A 356 -12.38 -12.83 7.31
C PRO A 356 -11.67 -13.48 8.50
N SER A 357 -10.57 -12.89 9.01
CA SER A 357 -9.83 -13.37 10.19
C SER A 357 -10.68 -13.39 11.47
N ASP A 358 -11.63 -12.48 11.59
CA ASP A 358 -12.45 -12.30 12.80
C ASP A 358 -13.67 -13.21 12.82
N ARG A 359 -13.99 -13.84 11.67
CA ARG A 359 -15.07 -14.83 11.54
C ARG A 359 -14.65 -16.18 12.12
N TYR A 360 -15.59 -17.11 12.13
CA TYR A 360 -15.26 -18.53 12.40
C TYR A 360 -14.31 -19.08 11.35
N ALA A 361 -13.40 -19.95 11.78
CA ALA A 361 -12.40 -20.58 10.91
C ALA A 361 -13.05 -21.54 9.91
N SER A 362 -14.15 -22.20 10.33
CA SER A 362 -14.92 -23.15 9.53
C SER A 362 -16.43 -22.99 9.77
N VAL A 363 -17.24 -23.55 8.88
CA VAL A 363 -18.69 -23.64 9.06
C VAL A 363 -19.03 -24.55 10.22
N ALA A 364 -18.21 -25.60 10.45
CA ALA A 364 -18.38 -26.50 11.57
C ALA A 364 -18.26 -25.80 12.93
N ASP A 365 -17.31 -24.83 13.06
CA ASP A 365 -17.16 -24.04 14.29
C ASP A 365 -18.38 -23.16 14.55
N PHE A 366 -18.93 -22.56 13.49
CA PHE A 366 -20.16 -21.77 13.58
C PHE A 366 -21.36 -22.65 13.98
N ALA A 367 -21.52 -23.80 13.33
CA ALA A 367 -22.57 -24.77 13.67
C ALA A 367 -22.44 -25.29 15.11
N ALA A 368 -21.20 -25.51 15.60
CA ALA A 368 -20.94 -25.94 16.95
C ALA A 368 -21.43 -24.93 18.00
N ASP A 369 -21.26 -23.62 17.74
CA ASP A 369 -21.78 -22.57 18.63
C ASP A 369 -23.33 -22.51 18.62
N LEU A 370 -23.97 -22.70 17.47
CA LEU A 370 -25.43 -22.79 17.38
C LEU A 370 -25.96 -24.01 18.11
N ARG A 371 -25.29 -25.19 18.02
CA ARG A 371 -25.63 -26.40 18.79
C ARG A 371 -25.40 -26.18 20.27
N ALA A 372 -24.29 -25.55 20.67
CA ALA A 372 -24.01 -25.23 22.06
C ALA A 372 -25.10 -24.34 22.67
N TYR A 373 -25.61 -23.36 21.91
CA TYR A 373 -26.72 -22.54 22.32
C TYR A 373 -28.01 -23.37 22.56
N LEU A 374 -28.36 -24.26 21.61
CA LEU A 374 -29.51 -25.13 21.74
C LEU A 374 -29.44 -26.05 22.98
N ASP A 375 -28.24 -26.56 23.29
CA ASP A 375 -27.96 -27.44 24.45
C ASP A 375 -27.83 -26.66 25.77
N GLY A 376 -27.93 -25.31 25.73
CA GLY A 376 -27.67 -24.47 26.91
C GLY A 376 -26.22 -24.50 27.38
N ARG A 377 -25.29 -24.89 26.47
CA ARG A 377 -23.85 -24.87 26.72
C ARG A 377 -23.28 -23.49 26.36
N PRO A 378 -22.12 -23.12 26.90
CA PRO A 378 -21.42 -21.90 26.51
C PRO A 378 -21.04 -21.94 25.04
N VAL A 379 -21.18 -20.80 24.36
CA VAL A 379 -20.71 -20.61 22.99
C VAL A 379 -19.25 -20.15 22.99
N ALA A 380 -18.47 -20.62 22.03
CA ALA A 380 -17.06 -20.26 21.91
C ALA A 380 -16.86 -18.79 21.45
N ALA A 381 -17.84 -18.22 20.80
CA ALA A 381 -17.82 -16.81 20.37
C ALA A 381 -17.80 -15.81 21.53
N ARG A 382 -18.26 -16.21 22.72
CA ARG A 382 -18.33 -15.32 23.89
C ARG A 382 -17.33 -15.76 24.97
N PRO A 383 -16.35 -14.92 25.33
CA PRO A 383 -15.49 -15.21 26.48
C PRO A 383 -16.34 -15.35 27.74
N LEU A 384 -16.22 -16.47 28.42
CA LEU A 384 -17.02 -16.76 29.59
C LEU A 384 -16.63 -15.88 30.77
N SER A 385 -17.61 -15.19 31.37
CA SER A 385 -17.52 -14.71 32.73
C SER A 385 -17.54 -15.91 33.69
N PRO A 386 -16.63 -15.96 34.69
CA PRO A 386 -16.64 -17.03 35.71
C PRO A 386 -17.99 -17.16 36.45
N ALA A 387 -18.74 -16.05 36.56
CA ALA A 387 -20.04 -16.01 37.23
C ALA A 387 -21.13 -16.81 36.47
N ASP A 388 -21.12 -16.78 35.14
CA ASP A 388 -22.08 -17.56 34.33
C ASP A 388 -21.84 -19.07 34.42
N ARG A 389 -20.55 -19.45 34.58
CA ARG A 389 -20.16 -20.87 34.75
C ARG A 389 -20.64 -21.41 36.06
N THR A 390 -20.51 -20.64 37.13
CA THR A 390 -20.90 -21.03 38.49
C THR A 390 -22.42 -21.07 38.63
N TRP A 391 -23.12 -20.10 38.05
CA TRP A 391 -24.59 -20.03 38.11
C TRP A 391 -25.26 -21.20 37.35
N LYS A 392 -24.76 -21.56 36.19
CA LYS A 392 -25.24 -22.72 35.42
C LYS A 392 -24.94 -24.06 36.13
N PHE A 393 -23.83 -24.12 36.88
CA PHE A 393 -23.45 -25.28 37.70
C PHE A 393 -24.39 -25.42 38.95
N CYS A 394 -24.64 -24.30 39.63
CA CYS A 394 -25.52 -24.29 40.82
C CYS A 394 -26.97 -24.72 40.50
N LYS A 395 -27.45 -24.37 39.30
CA LYS A 395 -28.81 -24.75 38.83
C LYS A 395 -28.95 -26.25 38.54
N ARG A 396 -27.85 -26.95 38.22
CA ARG A 396 -27.81 -28.41 37.97
C ARG A 396 -27.67 -29.28 39.21
N HIS A 397 -27.07 -28.76 40.28
CA HIS A 397 -26.74 -29.57 41.49
C HIS A 397 -27.12 -28.85 42.79
N PRO A 398 -28.39 -28.60 43.05
CA PRO A 398 -28.81 -27.77 44.19
C PRO A 398 -28.50 -28.42 45.57
N ILE A 399 -28.47 -29.76 45.69
CA ILE A 399 -28.22 -30.46 46.94
C ILE A 399 -26.74 -30.54 47.33
N ALA A 400 -25.83 -30.61 46.34
CA ALA A 400 -24.41 -30.61 46.61
C ALA A 400 -23.87 -29.23 47.01
N VAL A 401 -24.52 -28.19 46.59
CA VAL A 401 -24.13 -26.78 46.88
C VAL A 401 -24.44 -26.38 48.30
N SER A 402 -25.57 -26.86 48.87
CA SER A 402 -25.96 -26.53 50.25
C SER A 402 -25.08 -27.23 51.32
N LEU A 403 -24.57 -28.42 51.08
CA LEU A 403 -23.63 -29.10 51.99
C LEU A 403 -22.21 -28.51 51.96
N ALA A 404 -21.76 -28.05 50.76
CA ALA A 404 -20.46 -27.39 50.63
C ALA A 404 -20.43 -25.97 51.28
N ALA A 405 -21.55 -25.26 51.27
CA ALA A 405 -21.65 -23.93 51.84
C ALA A 405 -21.48 -23.88 53.38
N SER A 406 -21.89 -24.90 54.09
CA SER A 406 -21.81 -24.97 55.56
C SER A 406 -20.37 -25.31 56.05
N LEU A 407 -19.61 -26.09 55.27
CA LEU A 407 -18.24 -26.44 55.63
C LEU A 407 -17.22 -25.36 55.28
N THR A 408 -17.55 -24.59 54.25
CA THR A 408 -16.68 -23.50 53.73
C THR A 408 -16.74 -22.23 54.58
N THR A 409 -17.84 -21.99 55.28
CA THR A 409 -17.99 -20.76 56.08
C THR A 409 -17.05 -20.70 57.26
N ALA A 410 -16.71 -21.85 57.88
CA ALA A 410 -15.77 -21.90 58.99
C ALA A 410 -14.29 -21.83 58.57
N LEU A 411 -13.94 -22.32 57.40
CA LEU A 411 -12.58 -22.20 56.83
C LEU A 411 -12.34 -20.82 56.17
N ILE A 412 -13.42 -20.16 55.75
CA ILE A 412 -13.33 -18.87 55.11
C ILE A 412 -12.96 -17.73 56.08
N ALA A 413 -13.37 -17.83 57.33
CA ALA A 413 -13.08 -16.76 58.31
C ALA A 413 -11.59 -16.70 58.70
N THR A 414 -10.87 -17.79 58.77
CA THR A 414 -9.40 -17.79 59.01
C THR A 414 -8.57 -17.59 57.76
N ALA A 415 -9.04 -18.10 56.62
CA ALA A 415 -8.40 -17.85 55.30
C ALA A 415 -8.64 -16.42 54.83
N ALA A 416 -9.79 -15.83 55.17
CA ALA A 416 -10.17 -14.48 54.70
C ALA A 416 -9.20 -13.35 55.11
N ILE A 417 -8.59 -13.44 56.30
CA ILE A 417 -7.64 -12.41 56.75
C ILE A 417 -6.27 -12.59 56.06
N ALA A 418 -5.80 -13.84 55.90
CA ALA A 418 -4.56 -14.09 55.15
C ALA A 418 -4.74 -13.84 53.65
N PHE A 419 -5.92 -14.24 53.12
CA PHE A 419 -6.25 -14.02 51.69
C PHE A 419 -6.52 -12.54 51.37
N TRP A 420 -7.09 -11.76 52.32
CA TRP A 420 -7.30 -10.34 52.13
C TRP A 420 -5.97 -9.56 52.02
N GLN A 421 -4.93 -9.96 52.76
CA GLN A 421 -3.59 -9.36 52.60
C GLN A 421 -2.89 -9.81 51.33
N ALA A 422 -3.00 -11.08 50.97
CA ALA A 422 -2.44 -11.61 49.73
C ALA A 422 -3.19 -11.08 48.49
N ALA A 423 -4.54 -11.10 48.52
CA ALA A 423 -5.37 -10.59 47.46
C ALA A 423 -5.25 -9.06 47.27
N ARG A 424 -4.92 -8.30 48.32
CA ARG A 424 -4.63 -6.86 48.17
C ARG A 424 -3.27 -6.64 47.46
N ALA A 425 -2.29 -7.48 47.74
CA ALA A 425 -1.00 -7.43 47.05
C ALA A 425 -1.14 -7.91 45.59
N GLU A 426 -1.93 -8.98 45.33
CA GLU A 426 -2.21 -9.46 43.96
C GLU A 426 -3.12 -8.52 43.17
N ARG A 427 -4.15 -7.93 43.81
CA ARG A 427 -4.97 -6.89 43.12
C ARG A 427 -4.16 -5.65 42.77
N ASN A 428 -3.28 -5.18 43.66
CA ASN A 428 -2.37 -4.07 43.37
C ASN A 428 -1.38 -4.45 42.25
N ALA A 429 -0.92 -5.71 42.22
CA ALA A 429 -0.06 -6.21 41.15
C ALA A 429 -0.83 -6.41 39.84
N ALA A 430 -2.05 -6.98 39.89
CA ALA A 430 -2.90 -7.19 38.73
C ALA A 430 -3.44 -5.85 38.16
N GLU A 431 -3.80 -4.87 39.04
CA GLU A 431 -4.14 -3.52 38.59
C GLU A 431 -2.93 -2.79 37.97
N ALA A 432 -1.74 -2.97 38.52
CA ALA A 432 -0.51 -2.44 37.94
C ALA A 432 -0.24 -3.09 36.57
N VAL A 433 -0.39 -4.40 36.45
CA VAL A 433 -0.24 -5.11 35.17
C VAL A 433 -1.34 -4.72 34.16
N ALA A 434 -2.60 -4.62 34.59
CA ALA A 434 -3.72 -4.22 33.75
C ALA A 434 -3.58 -2.75 33.31
N ARG A 435 -3.16 -1.84 34.21
CA ARG A 435 -2.83 -0.45 33.87
C ARG A 435 -1.65 -0.39 32.91
N THR A 436 -0.61 -1.18 33.14
CA THR A 436 0.56 -1.25 32.27
C THR A 436 0.20 -1.81 30.89
N THR A 437 -0.68 -2.82 30.84
CA THR A 437 -1.15 -3.41 29.57
C THR A 437 -2.06 -2.45 28.81
N ALA A 438 -2.97 -1.75 29.48
CA ALA A 438 -3.83 -0.74 28.86
C ALA A 438 -3.02 0.46 28.36
N LEU A 439 -2.06 0.94 29.17
CA LEU A 439 -1.13 2.00 28.80
C LEU A 439 -0.25 1.58 27.60
N ARG A 440 0.20 0.34 27.59
CA ARG A 440 0.96 -0.27 26.49
C ARG A 440 0.15 -0.32 25.19
N GLN A 441 -1.12 -0.69 25.27
CA GLN A 441 -2.00 -0.75 24.12
C GLN A 441 -2.32 0.65 23.57
N ILE A 442 -2.55 1.62 24.45
CA ILE A 442 -2.73 3.02 24.06
C ILE A 442 -1.46 3.58 23.41
N ALA A 443 -0.29 3.31 24.01
CA ALA A 443 0.99 3.73 23.44
C ALA A 443 1.21 3.12 22.05
N ARG A 444 0.91 1.83 21.92
CA ARG A 444 1.05 1.11 20.65
C ARG A 444 0.11 1.69 19.60
N THR A 445 -1.16 1.85 19.88
CA THR A 445 -2.13 2.46 18.98
C THR A 445 -1.79 3.90 18.61
N MET A 446 -1.41 4.74 19.59
CA MET A 446 -1.02 6.14 19.31
C MET A 446 0.24 6.24 18.45
N ILE A 447 1.24 5.39 18.69
CA ILE A 447 2.56 5.51 18.04
C ILE A 447 2.59 4.76 16.69
N PHE A 448 1.85 3.65 16.57
CA PHE A 448 1.88 2.79 15.39
C PHE A 448 0.70 3.05 14.45
N ASP A 449 -0.54 3.00 14.92
CA ASP A 449 -1.72 3.06 14.06
C ASP A 449 -2.09 4.49 13.66
N VAL A 450 -1.95 5.45 14.59
CA VAL A 450 -2.26 6.85 14.31
C VAL A 450 -1.20 7.51 13.43
N ASN A 451 0.08 7.14 13.58
CA ASN A 451 1.12 7.68 12.70
C ASN A 451 0.95 7.21 11.25
N ASP A 452 0.60 5.94 11.05
CA ASP A 452 0.36 5.40 9.70
C ASP A 452 -0.89 6.02 9.07
N SER A 453 -1.91 6.33 9.89
CA SER A 453 -3.12 7.07 9.47
C SER A 453 -2.87 8.54 9.16
N LEU A 454 -1.86 9.16 9.81
CA LEU A 454 -1.45 10.55 9.61
C LEU A 454 -0.31 10.69 8.59
N ALA A 455 0.02 9.65 7.83
CA ALA A 455 1.04 9.73 6.78
C ALA A 455 0.75 10.89 5.82
N ASP A 456 -0.53 11.21 5.59
CA ASP A 456 -1.02 12.34 4.80
C ASP A 456 -1.45 13.56 5.64
N GLY A 457 -1.25 13.52 6.97
CA GLY A 457 -1.64 14.59 7.89
C GLY A 457 -0.73 15.81 7.85
N THR A 458 -1.24 16.97 8.35
CA THR A 458 -0.45 18.21 8.43
C THR A 458 0.73 18.07 9.39
N THR A 459 1.85 18.76 9.08
CA THR A 459 3.06 18.79 9.90
C THR A 459 2.79 19.20 11.35
N ALA A 460 1.83 20.12 11.55
CA ALA A 460 1.43 20.58 12.88
C ALA A 460 0.75 19.47 13.72
N ALA A 461 -0.12 18.66 13.11
CA ALA A 461 -0.77 17.53 13.79
C ALA A 461 0.26 16.47 14.20
N ARG A 462 1.20 16.15 13.30
CA ARG A 462 2.32 15.25 13.61
C ARG A 462 3.21 15.78 14.72
N GLY A 463 3.51 17.08 14.74
CA GLY A 463 4.30 17.72 15.79
C GLY A 463 3.65 17.60 17.16
N LYS A 464 2.32 17.84 17.24
CA LYS A 464 1.56 17.71 18.49
C LYS A 464 1.51 16.26 18.97
N LEU A 465 1.33 15.31 18.07
CA LEU A 465 1.37 13.89 18.38
C LEU A 465 2.74 13.48 18.94
N LEU A 466 3.82 13.92 18.30
CA LEU A 466 5.19 13.66 18.74
C LEU A 466 5.42 14.14 20.17
N THR A 467 4.99 15.37 20.48
CA THR A 467 5.14 15.94 21.83
C THR A 467 4.37 15.15 22.87
N THR A 468 3.10 14.82 22.60
CA THR A 468 2.24 14.07 23.52
C THR A 468 2.76 12.64 23.73
N ALA A 469 3.15 11.94 22.66
CA ALA A 469 3.73 10.61 22.74
C ALA A 469 5.06 10.61 23.51
N THR A 470 5.91 11.63 23.31
CA THR A 470 7.17 11.79 24.04
C THR A 470 6.94 11.93 25.55
N GLN A 471 6.02 12.83 25.96
CA GLN A 471 5.70 13.04 27.37
C GLN A 471 5.17 11.77 28.04
N PHE A 472 4.33 11.01 27.32
CA PHE A 472 3.80 9.75 27.79
C PHE A 472 4.89 8.68 27.97
N LEU A 473 5.79 8.52 26.97
CA LEU A 473 6.90 7.57 27.05
C LEU A 473 7.95 7.96 28.11
N ASP A 474 8.19 9.24 28.30
CA ASP A 474 9.07 9.71 29.38
C ASP A 474 8.49 9.39 30.75
N GLY A 475 7.17 9.49 30.94
CA GLY A 475 6.46 9.04 32.12
C GLY A 475 6.56 7.53 32.36
N LEU A 476 6.44 6.72 31.31
CA LEU A 476 6.64 5.27 31.38
C LEU A 476 8.09 4.90 31.75
N ASN A 477 9.05 5.58 31.15
CA ASN A 477 10.48 5.35 31.41
C ASN A 477 10.86 5.71 32.84
N ALA A 478 10.27 6.78 33.39
CA ALA A 478 10.49 7.22 34.77
C ALA A 478 9.95 6.21 35.82
N SER A 479 9.01 5.33 35.43
CA SER A 479 8.42 4.33 36.34
C SER A 479 9.36 3.19 36.74
N GLN A 480 10.58 3.14 36.20
CA GLN A 480 11.64 2.14 36.49
C GLN A 480 11.15 0.69 36.51
N SER A 481 10.20 0.33 35.66
CA SER A 481 9.67 -1.03 35.57
C SER A 481 10.78 -2.05 35.26
N ALA A 482 10.82 -3.13 36.04
CA ALA A 482 11.73 -4.25 35.78
C ALA A 482 11.29 -5.12 34.57
N ASP A 483 10.12 -4.86 34.00
CA ASP A 483 9.59 -5.65 32.87
C ASP A 483 10.40 -5.40 31.59
N ALA A 484 11.17 -6.42 31.20
CA ALA A 484 11.98 -6.39 29.98
C ALA A 484 11.13 -6.22 28.70
N SER A 485 9.88 -6.70 28.69
CA SER A 485 8.98 -6.55 27.55
C SER A 485 8.53 -5.09 27.40
N LEU A 486 8.15 -4.44 28.51
CA LEU A 486 7.77 -3.04 28.51
C LEU A 486 8.95 -2.13 28.10
N LYS A 487 10.17 -2.40 28.61
CA LYS A 487 11.38 -1.70 28.20
C LYS A 487 11.66 -1.83 26.70
N ARG A 488 11.41 -3.02 26.13
CA ARG A 488 11.62 -3.28 24.70
C ARG A 488 10.63 -2.50 23.85
N ASP A 489 9.34 -2.53 24.23
CA ASP A 489 8.29 -1.77 23.54
C ASP A 489 8.54 -0.25 23.66
N THR A 490 8.97 0.22 24.83
CA THR A 490 9.31 1.64 25.04
C THR A 490 10.52 2.07 24.20
N ALA A 491 11.55 1.22 24.11
CA ALA A 491 12.70 1.46 23.24
C ALA A 491 12.28 1.53 21.76
N GLU A 492 11.44 0.59 21.28
CA GLU A 492 10.92 0.59 19.92
C GLU A 492 10.06 1.83 19.64
N ALA A 493 9.26 2.26 20.61
CA ALA A 493 8.46 3.47 20.52
C ALA A 493 9.34 4.74 20.39
N PHE A 494 10.40 4.87 21.19
CA PHE A 494 11.37 5.98 21.02
C PHE A 494 12.10 5.90 19.67
N GLU A 495 12.45 4.71 19.17
CA GLU A 495 13.02 4.55 17.83
C GLU A 495 12.08 5.13 16.77
N ARG A 496 10.79 4.81 16.84
CA ARG A 496 9.77 5.33 15.92
C ARG A 496 9.53 6.82 16.03
N LEU A 497 9.50 7.36 17.26
CA LEU A 497 9.42 8.81 17.45
C LEU A 497 10.63 9.53 16.84
N GLY A 498 11.81 8.93 16.95
CA GLY A 498 13.01 9.40 16.26
C GLY A 498 12.86 9.38 14.74
N ASP A 499 12.29 8.29 14.17
CA ASP A 499 12.03 8.18 12.74
C ASP A 499 11.03 9.27 12.26
N ILE A 500 9.97 9.54 13.03
CA ILE A 500 8.99 10.61 12.74
C ILE A 500 9.63 11.99 12.84
N ALA A 501 10.46 12.21 13.85
CA ALA A 501 11.09 13.51 14.09
C ALA A 501 12.07 13.90 12.98
N GLY A 502 12.94 12.98 12.52
CA GLY A 502 14.00 13.38 11.62
C GLY A 502 14.73 12.28 10.84
N ASN A 503 14.12 11.13 10.55
CA ASN A 503 14.75 10.11 9.69
C ASN A 503 14.74 10.54 8.22
N ALA A 504 15.89 10.86 7.67
CA ALA A 504 16.03 11.34 6.29
C ALA A 504 15.54 10.35 5.21
N SER A 505 15.43 9.06 5.52
CA SER A 505 14.96 8.03 4.58
C SER A 505 13.43 7.88 4.51
N GLN A 506 12.69 8.59 5.35
CA GLN A 506 11.24 8.54 5.44
C GLN A 506 10.63 9.95 5.49
N SER A 507 9.30 10.05 5.34
CA SER A 507 8.58 11.30 5.60
C SER A 507 8.69 11.66 7.09
N ASN A 508 9.32 12.78 7.40
CA ASN A 508 9.63 13.20 8.77
C ASN A 508 9.39 14.71 8.99
N LEU A 509 9.50 15.17 10.24
CA LEU A 509 9.29 16.57 10.63
C LEU A 509 10.52 17.47 10.40
N GLY A 510 11.65 16.93 9.97
CA GLY A 510 12.90 17.67 9.76
C GLY A 510 13.62 18.09 11.06
N ASN A 511 13.21 17.57 12.22
CA ASN A 511 13.82 17.89 13.52
C ASN A 511 14.87 16.84 13.92
N ALA A 512 16.08 16.98 13.36
CA ALA A 512 17.19 16.06 13.62
C ALA A 512 17.60 16.01 15.12
N GLN A 513 17.53 17.13 15.84
CA GLN A 513 17.88 17.19 17.26
C GLN A 513 16.91 16.36 18.11
N ALA A 514 15.61 16.50 17.87
CA ALA A 514 14.60 15.68 18.55
C ALA A 514 14.74 14.20 18.19
N ALA A 515 15.03 13.88 16.92
CA ALA A 515 15.27 12.51 16.48
C ALA A 515 16.43 11.86 17.25
N GLU A 516 17.57 12.56 17.35
CA GLU A 516 18.73 12.07 18.10
C GLU A 516 18.42 11.85 19.57
N ALA A 517 17.73 12.80 20.19
CA ALA A 517 17.33 12.68 21.60
C ALA A 517 16.48 11.41 21.84
N HIS A 518 15.54 11.11 20.93
CA HIS A 518 14.72 9.89 21.00
C HIS A 518 15.55 8.63 20.78
N TYR A 519 16.43 8.61 19.80
CA TYR A 519 17.31 7.47 19.56
C TYR A 519 18.27 7.20 20.73
N ARG A 520 18.78 8.24 21.40
CA ARG A 520 19.61 8.08 22.59
C ARG A 520 18.83 7.51 23.78
N LYS A 521 17.56 7.93 23.97
CA LYS A 521 16.67 7.32 24.96
C LYS A 521 16.43 5.84 24.68
N ALA A 522 16.18 5.49 23.40
CA ALA A 522 16.04 4.10 22.97
C ALA A 522 17.32 3.29 23.23
N LEU A 523 18.50 3.87 22.94
CA LEU A 523 19.79 3.22 23.16
C LEU A 523 20.00 2.85 24.64
N VAL A 524 19.76 3.78 25.57
CA VAL A 524 19.87 3.52 27.01
C VAL A 524 19.00 2.35 27.45
N LEU A 525 17.76 2.27 26.95
CA LEU A 525 16.86 1.16 27.24
C LEU A 525 17.36 -0.16 26.65
N ARG A 526 17.90 -0.13 25.42
CA ARG A 526 18.48 -1.32 24.77
C ARG A 526 19.74 -1.80 25.49
N GLU A 527 20.57 -0.91 26.01
CA GLU A 527 21.75 -1.23 26.80
C GLU A 527 21.35 -1.91 28.12
N GLN A 528 20.32 -1.42 28.80
CA GLN A 528 19.78 -2.06 29.99
C GLN A 528 19.23 -3.47 29.68
N LEU A 529 18.52 -3.63 28.57
CA LEU A 529 17.96 -4.91 28.14
C LEU A 529 19.06 -5.93 27.85
N ILE A 530 20.09 -5.54 27.08
CA ILE A 530 21.17 -6.44 26.71
C ILE A 530 22.07 -6.80 27.90
N THR A 531 22.18 -5.91 28.90
CA THR A 531 22.86 -6.16 30.16
C THR A 531 22.08 -7.21 30.99
N ALA A 532 20.75 -7.08 31.05
CA ALA A 532 19.90 -8.03 31.75
C ALA A 532 19.74 -9.37 31.03
N LEU A 533 19.73 -9.35 29.69
CA LEU A 533 19.48 -10.51 28.84
C LEU A 533 20.55 -10.60 27.72
N PRO A 534 21.81 -10.92 28.02
CA PRO A 534 22.92 -10.90 27.06
C PRO A 534 22.73 -11.83 25.84
N GLU A 535 21.92 -12.89 26.04
CA GLU A 535 21.64 -13.89 25.01
C GLU A 535 20.42 -13.58 24.15
N SER A 536 19.72 -12.47 24.40
CA SER A 536 18.53 -12.06 23.64
C SER A 536 18.89 -11.67 22.20
N PHE A 537 18.42 -12.47 21.23
CA PHE A 537 18.54 -12.15 19.80
C PHE A 537 17.80 -10.85 19.44
N ALA A 538 16.59 -10.67 19.99
CA ALA A 538 15.77 -9.49 19.72
C ALA A 538 16.46 -8.19 20.17
N ASP A 539 17.13 -8.22 21.33
CA ASP A 539 17.79 -7.04 21.88
C ASP A 539 19.13 -6.78 21.16
N ALA A 540 19.86 -7.83 20.76
CA ALA A 540 21.03 -7.67 19.88
C ALA A 540 20.64 -7.05 18.52
N SER A 541 19.55 -7.51 17.91
CA SER A 541 19.02 -6.91 16.67
C SER A 541 18.55 -5.47 16.87
N GLY A 542 17.99 -5.14 18.04
CA GLY A 542 17.64 -3.77 18.42
C GLY A 542 18.86 -2.86 18.52
N MET A 543 19.96 -3.36 19.09
CA MET A 543 21.25 -2.63 19.14
C MET A 543 21.78 -2.32 17.73
N VAL A 544 21.66 -3.24 16.78
CA VAL A 544 22.04 -3.00 15.38
C VAL A 544 21.28 -1.82 14.80
N LYS A 545 19.94 -1.83 14.94
CA LYS A 545 19.07 -0.80 14.37
C LYS A 545 19.34 0.58 14.95
N ILE A 546 19.51 0.69 16.27
CA ILE A 546 19.72 1.97 16.93
C ILE A 546 21.07 2.57 16.57
N HIS A 547 22.14 1.75 16.52
CA HIS A 547 23.46 2.24 16.13
C HIS A 547 23.49 2.65 14.66
N GLN A 548 22.78 1.96 13.77
CA GLN A 548 22.61 2.36 12.37
C GLN A 548 22.00 3.76 12.25
N ARG A 549 20.92 4.02 12.99
CA ARG A 549 20.23 5.33 12.97
C ARG A 549 21.15 6.45 13.48
N LEU A 550 21.81 6.21 14.60
CA LEU A 550 22.74 7.19 15.18
C LEU A 550 23.97 7.43 14.29
N ALA A 551 24.53 6.37 13.69
CA ALA A 551 25.63 6.48 12.73
C ALA A 551 25.22 7.31 11.51
N ARG A 552 24.02 7.07 10.98
CA ARG A 552 23.47 7.85 9.87
C ARG A 552 23.31 9.32 10.22
N MET A 553 22.77 9.64 11.41
CA MET A 553 22.61 11.01 11.88
C MET A 553 23.95 11.73 12.08
N ALA A 554 24.93 11.03 12.63
CA ALA A 554 26.29 11.58 12.75
C ALA A 554 26.87 11.91 11.38
N LEU A 555 26.70 11.01 10.41
CA LEU A 555 27.15 11.21 9.03
C LEU A 555 26.42 12.38 8.35
N ASP A 556 25.10 12.49 8.54
CA ASP A 556 24.30 13.59 7.98
C ASP A 556 24.71 14.98 8.55
N ARG A 557 25.24 15.03 9.78
CA ARG A 557 25.86 16.24 10.37
C ARG A 557 27.30 16.47 9.96
N GLY A 558 27.90 15.55 9.20
CA GLY A 558 29.29 15.61 8.81
C GLY A 558 30.28 15.18 9.91
N ASP A 559 29.80 14.56 11.00
CA ASP A 559 30.62 13.99 12.06
C ASP A 559 31.04 12.54 11.71
N ALA A 560 31.95 12.42 10.75
CA ALA A 560 32.43 11.13 10.27
C ALA A 560 33.18 10.31 11.36
N PRO A 561 33.96 10.89 12.29
CA PRO A 561 34.59 10.12 13.38
C PRO A 561 33.56 9.43 14.29
N SER A 562 32.51 10.15 14.72
CA SER A 562 31.42 9.56 15.51
C SER A 562 30.63 8.51 14.72
N ALA A 563 30.37 8.77 13.44
CA ALA A 563 29.70 7.82 12.56
C ALA A 563 30.48 6.51 12.43
N LYS A 564 31.83 6.59 12.32
CA LYS A 564 32.71 5.42 12.29
C LYS A 564 32.58 4.58 13.55
N LYS A 565 32.71 5.20 14.74
CA LYS A 565 32.59 4.49 16.03
C LYS A 565 31.24 3.79 16.16
N LEU A 566 30.16 4.49 15.80
CA LEU A 566 28.81 3.92 15.83
C LEU A 566 28.62 2.79 14.81
N GLY A 567 29.18 2.91 13.59
CA GLY A 567 29.16 1.88 12.57
C GLY A 567 29.98 0.64 12.95
N GLU A 568 31.12 0.82 13.61
CA GLU A 568 31.90 -0.31 14.16
C GLU A 568 31.11 -1.05 15.25
N THR A 569 30.45 -0.31 16.13
CA THR A 569 29.58 -0.90 17.17
C THR A 569 28.36 -1.59 16.54
N GLN A 570 27.73 -0.98 15.50
CA GLN A 570 26.68 -1.63 14.71
C GLN A 570 27.15 -2.96 14.13
N SER A 571 28.37 -3.00 13.58
CA SER A 571 28.96 -4.21 12.97
C SER A 571 29.16 -5.32 14.00
N GLN A 572 29.68 -4.99 15.19
CA GLN A 572 29.86 -5.93 16.29
C GLN A 572 28.52 -6.58 16.71
N TRP A 573 27.46 -5.77 16.87
CA TRP A 573 26.15 -6.25 17.21
C TRP A 573 25.51 -7.07 16.09
N ALA A 574 25.71 -6.69 14.82
CA ALA A 574 25.20 -7.43 13.68
C ALA A 574 25.83 -8.82 13.58
N ILE A 575 27.15 -8.90 13.75
CA ILE A 575 27.89 -10.19 13.79
C ILE A 575 27.38 -11.04 14.94
N LYS A 576 27.24 -10.47 16.16
CA LYS A 576 26.71 -11.18 17.34
C LYS A 576 25.29 -11.72 17.08
N ALA A 577 24.40 -10.93 16.48
CA ALA A 577 23.04 -11.35 16.14
C ALA A 577 23.05 -12.49 15.08
N ALA A 578 23.84 -12.35 14.02
CA ALA A 578 23.95 -13.34 12.96
C ALA A 578 24.58 -14.66 13.44
N THR A 579 25.51 -14.59 14.41
CA THR A 579 26.09 -15.80 15.04
C THR A 579 25.07 -16.54 15.91
N LYS A 580 24.17 -15.80 16.60
CA LYS A 580 23.12 -16.40 17.41
C LYS A 580 22.02 -17.10 16.59
N LYS A 581 21.72 -16.58 15.41
CA LYS A 581 20.75 -17.16 14.46
C LYS A 581 21.32 -17.16 13.04
N PRO A 582 22.19 -18.13 12.70
CA PRO A 582 22.84 -18.18 11.37
C PRO A 582 21.85 -18.32 10.21
N GLU A 583 20.71 -18.94 10.44
CA GLU A 583 19.66 -19.15 9.42
C GLU A 583 18.70 -17.94 9.26
N ASP A 584 18.79 -16.94 10.15
CA ASP A 584 17.93 -15.75 10.06
C ASP A 584 18.47 -14.81 8.97
N ILE A 585 17.75 -14.74 7.84
CA ILE A 585 18.10 -13.91 6.68
C ILE A 585 18.25 -12.45 7.09
N SER A 586 17.39 -11.95 7.97
CA SER A 586 17.42 -10.55 8.42
C SER A 586 18.70 -10.23 9.19
N ALA A 587 19.14 -11.14 10.06
CA ALA A 587 20.40 -10.99 10.78
C ALA A 587 21.62 -11.04 9.82
N GLN A 588 21.61 -11.93 8.84
CA GLN A 588 22.67 -12.01 7.84
C GLN A 588 22.74 -10.75 6.96
N LEU A 589 21.59 -10.22 6.55
CA LEU A 589 21.51 -8.95 5.82
C LEU A 589 22.01 -7.77 6.66
N ALA A 590 21.76 -7.77 7.99
CA ALA A 590 22.19 -6.70 8.90
C ALA A 590 23.73 -6.57 8.98
N VAL A 591 24.48 -7.67 8.85
CA VAL A 591 25.96 -7.62 8.77
C VAL A 591 26.42 -6.88 7.51
N GLY A 592 25.79 -7.19 6.37
CA GLY A 592 26.05 -6.44 5.13
C GLY A 592 25.66 -4.96 5.24
N GLU A 593 24.58 -4.64 5.97
CA GLU A 593 24.13 -3.27 6.19
C GLU A 593 25.11 -2.47 7.06
N ALA A 594 25.71 -3.11 8.07
CA ALA A 594 26.74 -2.48 8.90
C ALA A 594 28.00 -2.14 8.06
N ASN A 595 28.39 -3.01 7.15
CA ASN A 595 29.47 -2.73 6.20
C ASN A 595 29.12 -1.57 5.25
N ILE A 596 27.86 -1.46 4.81
CA ILE A 596 27.39 -0.31 4.00
C ILE A 596 27.50 0.98 4.83
N SER A 597 27.06 0.97 6.09
CA SER A 597 27.17 2.13 6.98
C SER A 597 28.63 2.58 7.15
N LEU A 598 29.56 1.64 7.33
CA LEU A 598 30.97 1.91 7.40
C LEU A 598 31.55 2.42 6.06
N ALA A 599 31.15 1.82 4.94
CA ALA A 599 31.56 2.28 3.61
C ALA A 599 31.18 3.75 3.39
N LEU A 600 29.96 4.14 3.72
CA LEU A 600 29.51 5.55 3.64
C LEU A 600 30.26 6.47 4.59
N THR A 601 30.63 5.99 5.76
CA THR A 601 31.42 6.77 6.71
C THR A 601 32.84 7.01 6.18
N HIS A 602 33.44 6.01 5.55
CA HIS A 602 34.76 6.15 4.94
C HIS A 602 34.72 7.05 3.71
N TYR A 603 33.73 6.86 2.83
CA TYR A 603 33.56 7.66 1.62
C TYR A 603 32.10 7.78 1.22
N TYR A 604 31.52 8.98 1.33
CA TYR A 604 30.12 9.24 0.98
C TYR A 604 30.07 10.21 -0.20
N PRO A 605 29.64 9.73 -1.39
CA PRO A 605 29.48 10.58 -2.55
C PRO A 605 28.60 11.81 -2.29
N GLY A 606 29.16 13.01 -2.53
CA GLY A 606 28.45 14.27 -2.36
C GLY A 606 28.26 14.74 -0.90
N ARG A 607 28.86 14.05 0.08
CA ARG A 607 28.75 14.44 1.49
C ARG A 607 30.07 14.36 2.21
N LYS A 608 30.18 15.04 3.35
CA LYS A 608 31.33 14.99 4.24
C LYS A 608 31.50 13.57 4.82
N SER A 609 32.69 13.02 4.71
CA SER A 609 33.06 11.67 5.17
C SER A 609 34.53 11.68 5.60
N LEU A 610 35.14 10.52 5.86
CA LEU A 610 36.56 10.42 6.17
C LEU A 610 37.47 10.61 4.94
N GLY A 611 36.92 10.64 3.72
CA GLY A 611 37.70 10.73 2.48
C GLY A 611 38.46 9.47 2.11
N ASP A 612 38.34 8.39 2.87
CA ASP A 612 39.05 7.11 2.64
C ASP A 612 38.27 6.22 1.63
N TYR A 613 38.50 6.48 0.35
CA TYR A 613 37.90 5.69 -0.73
C TYR A 613 38.30 4.20 -0.69
N ALA A 614 39.54 3.89 -0.35
CA ALA A 614 40.02 2.52 -0.27
C ALA A 614 39.34 1.74 0.88
N GLY A 615 39.17 2.39 2.03
CA GLY A 615 38.40 1.83 3.15
C GLY A 615 36.95 1.56 2.78
N ALA A 616 36.31 2.52 2.12
CA ALA A 616 34.94 2.38 1.64
C ALA A 616 34.78 1.20 0.67
N LEU A 617 35.71 1.06 -0.29
CA LEU A 617 35.70 -0.06 -1.24
C LEU A 617 35.78 -1.40 -0.52
N ARG A 618 36.66 -1.55 0.48
CA ARG A 618 36.75 -2.81 1.24
C ARG A 618 35.43 -3.17 1.89
N HIS A 619 34.80 -2.23 2.58
CA HIS A 619 33.53 -2.45 3.26
C HIS A 619 32.38 -2.77 2.29
N ILE A 620 32.26 -2.04 1.19
CA ILE A 620 31.18 -2.27 0.22
C ILE A 620 31.35 -3.60 -0.52
N GLN A 621 32.61 -3.99 -0.84
CA GLN A 621 32.93 -5.27 -1.46
C GLN A 621 32.62 -6.44 -0.50
N ASP A 622 32.94 -6.32 0.79
CA ASP A 622 32.56 -7.32 1.80
C ASP A 622 31.04 -7.46 1.92
N ALA A 623 30.31 -6.34 1.91
CA ALA A 623 28.85 -6.37 1.89
C ALA A 623 28.28 -7.09 0.66
N ILE A 624 28.85 -6.82 -0.52
CA ILE A 624 28.45 -7.48 -1.77
C ILE A 624 28.76 -8.97 -1.73
N ALA A 625 29.98 -9.35 -1.30
CA ALA A 625 30.40 -10.74 -1.22
C ALA A 625 29.48 -11.57 -0.30
N ARG A 626 29.19 -11.07 0.90
CA ARG A 626 28.28 -11.71 1.86
C ARG A 626 26.88 -11.89 1.30
N ARG A 627 26.33 -10.83 0.69
CA ARG A 627 24.97 -10.85 0.13
C ARG A 627 24.89 -11.72 -1.14
N THR A 628 25.97 -11.81 -1.92
CA THR A 628 26.08 -12.75 -3.04
C THR A 628 26.07 -14.20 -2.55
N ALA A 629 26.81 -14.50 -1.48
CA ALA A 629 26.81 -15.82 -0.87
C ALA A 629 25.43 -16.19 -0.27
N LEU A 630 24.72 -15.22 0.30
CA LEU A 630 23.37 -15.41 0.80
C LEU A 630 22.37 -15.64 -0.35
N HIS A 631 22.48 -14.85 -1.43
CA HIS A 631 21.66 -15.01 -2.63
C HIS A 631 21.85 -16.38 -3.29
N ALA A 632 23.07 -16.92 -3.33
CA ALA A 632 23.31 -18.26 -3.85
C ALA A 632 22.55 -19.35 -3.07
N LYS A 633 22.33 -19.16 -1.75
CA LYS A 633 21.54 -20.07 -0.91
C LYS A 633 20.02 -19.83 -1.04
N THR A 634 19.61 -18.60 -1.30
CA THR A 634 18.20 -18.16 -1.34
C THR A 634 17.91 -17.34 -2.60
N PRO A 635 18.03 -17.91 -3.80
CA PRO A 635 18.01 -17.14 -5.06
C PRO A 635 16.65 -16.49 -5.38
N LYS A 636 15.56 -16.95 -4.76
CA LYS A 636 14.20 -16.40 -4.96
C LYS A 636 13.77 -15.42 -3.87
N ASP A 637 14.59 -15.23 -2.82
CA ASP A 637 14.25 -14.32 -1.74
C ASP A 637 14.44 -12.87 -2.20
N THR A 638 13.33 -12.15 -2.32
CA THR A 638 13.31 -10.76 -2.81
C THR A 638 13.99 -9.78 -1.84
N SER A 639 14.02 -10.09 -0.54
CA SER A 639 14.74 -9.26 0.45
C SER A 639 16.25 -9.37 0.26
N VAL A 640 16.74 -10.56 -0.04
CA VAL A 640 18.14 -10.82 -0.33
C VAL A 640 18.55 -10.17 -1.66
N ILE A 641 17.70 -10.31 -2.70
CA ILE A 641 17.95 -9.67 -4.00
C ILE A 641 18.03 -8.15 -3.84
N ARG A 642 17.05 -7.54 -3.20
CA ARG A 642 17.07 -6.09 -2.89
C ARG A 642 18.29 -5.70 -2.08
N GLY A 643 18.61 -6.52 -1.08
CA GLY A 643 19.79 -6.35 -0.25
C GLY A 643 21.08 -6.36 -1.07
N LEU A 644 21.20 -7.22 -2.08
CA LEU A 644 22.39 -7.31 -2.95
C LEU A 644 22.47 -6.16 -3.97
N VAL A 645 21.34 -5.74 -4.52
CA VAL A 645 21.30 -4.67 -5.52
C VAL A 645 21.70 -3.31 -4.93
N GLN A 646 21.29 -3.01 -3.70
CA GLN A 646 21.59 -1.73 -3.06
C GLN A 646 23.09 -1.42 -2.95
N PRO A 647 23.97 -2.30 -2.43
CA PRO A 647 25.41 -2.03 -2.39
C PRO A 647 26.06 -2.04 -3.77
N LEU A 648 25.51 -2.75 -4.77
CA LEU A 648 25.97 -2.63 -6.15
C LEU A 648 25.72 -1.23 -6.73
N ILE A 649 24.53 -0.66 -6.50
CA ILE A 649 24.21 0.72 -6.88
C ILE A 649 25.18 1.69 -6.20
N MET A 650 25.44 1.49 -4.92
CA MET A 650 26.33 2.35 -4.14
C MET A 650 27.79 2.23 -4.61
N LEU A 651 28.25 1.02 -4.91
CA LEU A 651 29.58 0.83 -5.48
C LEU A 651 29.72 1.54 -6.82
N ALA A 652 28.73 1.41 -7.69
CA ALA A 652 28.73 2.09 -8.99
C ALA A 652 28.75 3.62 -8.83
N GLN A 653 28.00 4.16 -7.89
CA GLN A 653 28.03 5.59 -7.56
C GLN A 653 29.39 6.04 -7.04
N MET A 654 30.01 5.28 -6.15
CA MET A 654 31.35 5.57 -5.64
C MET A 654 32.39 5.55 -6.77
N GLN A 655 32.30 4.57 -7.67
CA GLN A 655 33.18 4.43 -8.82
C GLN A 655 33.03 5.61 -9.80
N LEU A 656 31.76 6.03 -10.09
CA LEU A 656 31.49 7.19 -10.94
C LEU A 656 32.10 8.48 -10.39
N VAL A 657 31.87 8.73 -9.11
CA VAL A 657 32.40 9.91 -8.45
C VAL A 657 33.95 9.90 -8.45
N HIS A 658 34.56 8.72 -8.40
CA HIS A 658 36.02 8.55 -8.47
C HIS A 658 36.57 8.50 -9.92
N GLY A 659 35.71 8.74 -10.92
CA GLY A 659 36.11 8.76 -12.34
C GLY A 659 36.33 7.38 -12.96
N GLN A 660 35.82 6.34 -12.36
CA GLN A 660 35.95 4.94 -12.79
C GLN A 660 34.71 4.50 -13.56
N ALA A 661 34.43 5.16 -14.69
CA ALA A 661 33.20 4.95 -15.46
C ALA A 661 33.07 3.51 -16.00
N ALA A 662 34.15 2.91 -16.46
CA ALA A 662 34.13 1.54 -16.99
C ALA A 662 33.84 0.52 -15.90
N GLU A 663 34.44 0.65 -14.73
CA GLU A 663 34.21 -0.21 -13.56
C GLU A 663 32.77 -0.01 -13.04
N ALA A 664 32.27 1.21 -13.03
CA ALA A 664 30.89 1.52 -12.66
C ALA A 664 29.90 0.84 -13.60
N LEU A 665 30.14 0.90 -14.92
CA LEU A 665 29.32 0.23 -15.92
C LEU A 665 29.30 -1.29 -15.73
N GLN A 666 30.46 -1.90 -15.46
CA GLN A 666 30.53 -3.32 -15.13
C GLN A 666 29.73 -3.66 -13.87
N THR A 667 29.82 -2.82 -12.84
CA THR A 667 29.09 -3.02 -11.60
C THR A 667 27.57 -2.93 -11.82
N VAL A 668 27.10 -1.91 -12.55
CA VAL A 668 25.68 -1.72 -12.86
C VAL A 668 25.11 -2.86 -13.70
N ASN A 669 25.87 -3.38 -14.66
CA ASN A 669 25.45 -4.49 -15.52
C ASN A 669 25.17 -5.79 -14.74
N ARG A 670 25.65 -5.93 -13.51
CA ARG A 670 25.31 -7.05 -12.61
C ARG A 670 23.91 -6.96 -12.04
N ILE A 671 23.25 -5.80 -12.09
CA ILE A 671 21.96 -5.56 -11.43
C ILE A 671 20.81 -6.13 -12.27
N GLY A 672 20.79 -5.88 -13.58
CA GLY A 672 19.72 -6.32 -14.46
C GLY A 672 19.37 -7.81 -14.31
N PRO A 673 20.34 -8.73 -14.41
CA PRO A 673 20.10 -10.17 -14.23
C PRO A 673 19.43 -10.55 -12.91
N LEU A 674 19.57 -9.75 -11.85
CA LEU A 674 18.99 -10.00 -10.55
C LEU A 674 17.52 -9.56 -10.46
N ILE A 675 17.16 -8.45 -11.10
CA ILE A 675 15.83 -7.84 -10.90
C ILE A 675 14.91 -7.95 -12.12
N ASP A 676 15.43 -8.00 -13.35
CA ASP A 676 14.60 -8.02 -14.57
C ASP A 676 13.64 -9.22 -14.63
N PRO A 677 14.04 -10.44 -14.24
CA PRO A 677 13.11 -11.57 -14.21
C PRO A 677 11.93 -11.38 -13.26
N LEU A 678 12.08 -10.55 -12.22
CA LEU A 678 11.06 -10.27 -11.21
C LEU A 678 10.15 -9.11 -11.63
N MET A 679 10.56 -8.28 -12.57
CA MET A 679 9.80 -7.11 -13.02
C MET A 679 8.58 -7.48 -13.88
N ALA A 680 8.42 -8.74 -14.28
CA ALA A 680 7.23 -9.22 -14.97
C ALA A 680 6.01 -9.26 -14.05
N ASP A 681 6.21 -9.49 -12.74
CA ASP A 681 5.16 -9.43 -11.74
C ASP A 681 4.85 -7.98 -11.33
N ALA A 682 3.58 -7.57 -11.38
CA ALA A 682 3.17 -6.18 -11.15
C ALA A 682 3.48 -5.69 -9.72
N ALA A 683 3.32 -6.55 -8.70
CA ALA A 683 3.62 -6.20 -7.31
C ALA A 683 5.13 -6.08 -7.09
N MET A 684 5.93 -6.97 -7.68
CA MET A 684 7.38 -6.89 -7.66
C MET A 684 7.89 -5.70 -8.45
N ARG A 685 7.30 -5.40 -9.62
CA ARG A 685 7.62 -4.22 -10.42
C ARG A 685 7.54 -2.95 -9.59
N THR A 686 6.43 -2.72 -8.89
CA THR A 686 6.28 -1.56 -8.00
C THR A 686 7.37 -1.50 -6.91
N ARG A 687 7.69 -2.64 -6.31
CA ARG A 687 8.70 -2.73 -5.24
C ARG A 687 10.14 -2.55 -5.73
N LEU A 688 10.45 -3.00 -6.94
CA LEU A 688 11.80 -2.99 -7.50
C LEU A 688 12.06 -1.80 -8.43
N ALA A 689 11.03 -1.11 -8.91
CA ALA A 689 11.17 0.05 -9.78
C ALA A 689 12.14 1.11 -9.26
N PRO A 690 12.19 1.47 -7.95
CA PRO A 690 13.18 2.41 -7.45
C PRO A 690 14.63 1.96 -7.65
N LEU A 691 14.90 0.66 -7.61
CA LEU A 691 16.23 0.08 -7.85
C LEU A 691 16.54 0.06 -9.36
N LYS A 692 15.55 -0.26 -10.19
CA LYS A 692 15.69 -0.25 -11.65
C LYS A 692 15.91 1.15 -12.20
N ILE A 693 15.22 2.15 -11.66
CA ILE A 693 15.45 3.57 -11.98
C ILE A 693 16.89 3.96 -11.63
N SER A 694 17.39 3.53 -10.46
CA SER A 694 18.78 3.79 -10.06
C SER A 694 19.77 3.07 -10.97
N GLU A 695 19.50 1.85 -11.38
CA GLU A 695 20.32 1.10 -12.34
C GLU A 695 20.42 1.86 -13.66
N PHE A 696 19.29 2.22 -14.28
CA PHE A 696 19.30 2.97 -15.54
C PHE A 696 20.03 4.31 -15.42
N ARG A 697 19.82 5.02 -14.29
CA ARG A 697 20.50 6.29 -14.05
C ARG A 697 22.01 6.14 -13.99
N HIS A 698 22.53 5.25 -13.13
CA HIS A 698 23.98 5.08 -13.00
C HIS A 698 24.61 4.44 -14.23
N ARG A 699 23.87 3.59 -14.97
CA ARG A 699 24.30 3.10 -16.29
C ARG A 699 24.47 4.27 -17.26
N GLY A 700 23.49 5.15 -17.32
CA GLY A 700 23.55 6.31 -18.19
C GLY A 700 24.68 7.28 -17.82
N GLU A 701 24.86 7.56 -16.53
CA GLU A 701 25.96 8.37 -16.01
C GLU A 701 27.31 7.73 -16.36
N ALA A 702 27.48 6.40 -16.19
CA ALA A 702 28.68 5.66 -16.53
C ALA A 702 28.99 5.68 -18.04
N GLN A 703 27.97 5.56 -18.87
CA GLN A 703 28.10 5.63 -20.33
C GLN A 703 28.50 7.02 -20.80
N VAL A 704 27.88 8.09 -20.24
CA VAL A 704 28.26 9.46 -20.58
C VAL A 704 29.70 9.74 -20.18
N ASP A 705 30.12 9.39 -18.97
CA ASP A 705 31.46 9.61 -18.47
C ASP A 705 32.51 8.70 -19.18
N GLY A 706 32.09 7.54 -19.67
CA GLY A 706 32.87 6.65 -20.52
C GLY A 706 32.97 7.07 -21.97
N GLY A 707 32.30 8.16 -22.38
CA GLY A 707 32.34 8.71 -23.73
C GLY A 707 31.20 8.27 -24.65
N GLU A 708 30.33 7.35 -24.22
CA GLU A 708 29.15 6.84 -24.94
C GLU A 708 27.93 7.76 -24.72
N ARG A 709 28.08 9.03 -25.03
CA ARG A 709 27.15 10.09 -24.65
C ARG A 709 25.69 9.81 -25.03
N GLU A 710 25.44 9.41 -26.27
CA GLU A 710 24.08 9.18 -26.77
C GLU A 710 23.41 7.99 -26.09
N LEU A 711 24.15 6.89 -25.91
CA LEU A 711 23.69 5.72 -25.23
C LEU A 711 23.40 6.01 -23.75
N GLY A 712 24.25 6.84 -23.14
CA GLY A 712 24.04 7.28 -21.76
C GLY A 712 22.80 8.14 -21.59
N LEU A 713 22.54 9.07 -22.48
CA LEU A 713 21.31 9.86 -22.47
C LEU A 713 20.07 9.01 -22.69
N GLN A 714 20.13 7.94 -23.52
CA GLN A 714 19.03 6.98 -23.68
C GLN A 714 18.77 6.23 -22.37
N SER A 715 19.81 5.76 -21.69
CA SER A 715 19.67 5.07 -20.39
C SER A 715 19.07 6.00 -19.32
N LEU A 716 19.48 7.26 -19.28
CA LEU A 716 18.90 8.27 -18.38
C LEU A 716 17.43 8.56 -18.72
N ALA A 717 17.08 8.62 -20.01
CA ALA A 717 15.68 8.76 -20.44
C ALA A 717 14.82 7.56 -20.04
N GLN A 718 15.35 6.33 -20.10
CA GLN A 718 14.66 5.13 -19.60
C GLN A 718 14.42 5.22 -18.09
N ALA A 719 15.38 5.73 -17.31
CA ALA A 719 15.20 5.98 -15.89
C ALA A 719 14.05 6.95 -15.61
N VAL A 720 13.98 8.04 -16.39
CA VAL A 720 12.89 9.03 -16.30
C VAL A 720 11.55 8.41 -16.69
N ALA A 721 11.49 7.68 -17.80
CA ALA A 721 10.25 7.06 -18.28
C ALA A 721 9.66 6.09 -17.24
N LEU A 722 10.50 5.24 -16.64
CA LEU A 722 10.07 4.33 -15.58
C LEU A 722 9.63 5.09 -14.32
N ALA A 723 10.31 6.17 -13.96
CA ALA A 723 9.94 6.97 -12.81
C ALA A 723 8.60 7.68 -13.01
N ASP A 724 8.32 8.14 -14.23
CA ASP A 724 7.05 8.74 -14.63
C ASP A 724 5.92 7.72 -14.65
N GLU A 725 6.17 6.53 -15.18
CA GLU A 725 5.21 5.41 -15.13
C GLU A 725 4.77 5.14 -13.68
N MET A 726 5.73 5.10 -12.76
CA MET A 726 5.44 4.87 -11.34
C MET A 726 4.65 6.01 -10.71
N ALA A 727 4.98 7.25 -11.05
CA ALA A 727 4.26 8.42 -10.56
C ALA A 727 2.83 8.50 -11.14
N ALA A 728 2.65 8.10 -12.40
CA ALA A 728 1.33 8.03 -13.03
C ALA A 728 0.47 6.89 -12.50
N ALA A 729 1.09 5.75 -12.13
CA ALA A 729 0.37 4.60 -11.56
C ALA A 729 -0.18 4.89 -10.16
N ASP A 730 0.48 5.76 -9.39
CA ASP A 730 0.03 6.18 -8.06
C ASP A 730 0.19 7.70 -7.87
N PRO A 731 -0.73 8.51 -8.43
CA PRO A 731 -0.64 9.98 -8.40
C PRO A 731 -0.72 10.60 -6.99
N ARG A 732 -1.20 9.85 -6.00
CA ARG A 732 -1.26 10.30 -4.60
C ARG A 732 0.07 10.11 -3.87
N ASN A 733 0.97 9.34 -4.43
CA ASN A 733 2.25 9.02 -3.83
C ASN A 733 3.31 10.08 -4.15
N VAL A 734 3.39 11.08 -3.29
CA VAL A 734 4.35 12.19 -3.41
C VAL A 734 5.82 11.73 -3.50
N PHE A 735 6.12 10.52 -3.02
CA PHE A 735 7.46 9.95 -3.13
C PHE A 735 7.82 9.58 -4.58
N PHE A 736 6.90 8.95 -5.31
CA PHE A 736 7.14 8.59 -6.72
C PHE A 736 7.24 9.84 -7.59
N GLU A 737 6.38 10.83 -7.38
CA GLU A 737 6.45 12.10 -8.07
C GLU A 737 7.80 12.81 -7.85
N ARG A 738 8.27 12.86 -6.60
CA ARG A 738 9.57 13.43 -6.24
C ARG A 738 10.71 12.67 -6.90
N ARG A 739 10.62 11.34 -6.91
CA ARG A 739 11.61 10.46 -7.56
C ARG A 739 11.70 10.74 -9.06
N ALA A 740 10.57 10.86 -9.74
CA ALA A 740 10.53 11.22 -11.15
C ALA A 740 11.19 12.58 -11.40
N ALA A 741 10.86 13.58 -10.57
CA ALA A 741 11.43 14.91 -10.68
C ALA A 741 12.95 14.94 -10.46
N THR A 742 13.45 14.25 -9.45
CA THR A 742 14.91 14.16 -9.18
C THR A 742 15.66 13.35 -10.24
N THR A 743 15.01 12.33 -10.83
CA THR A 743 15.60 11.57 -11.94
C THR A 743 15.72 12.44 -13.20
N ARG A 744 14.72 13.30 -13.45
CA ARG A 744 14.77 14.32 -14.53
C ARG A 744 15.89 15.32 -14.34
N SER A 745 16.20 15.72 -13.12
CA SER A 745 17.31 16.61 -12.82
C SER A 745 18.65 16.02 -13.29
N SER A 746 18.89 14.72 -13.05
CA SER A 746 20.07 14.03 -13.55
C SER A 746 20.13 14.01 -15.09
N LEU A 747 18.99 13.71 -15.74
CA LEU A 747 18.93 13.75 -17.21
C LEU A 747 19.18 15.18 -17.75
N ALA A 748 18.56 16.20 -17.15
CA ALA A 748 18.75 17.59 -17.54
C ALA A 748 20.21 18.05 -17.46
N TYR A 749 20.89 17.66 -16.38
CA TYR A 749 22.32 17.93 -16.19
C TYR A 749 23.17 17.39 -17.34
N HIS A 750 22.94 16.14 -17.74
CA HIS A 750 23.70 15.53 -18.84
C HIS A 750 23.28 16.03 -20.24
N GLN A 751 21.99 16.35 -20.43
CA GLN A 751 21.49 16.99 -21.65
C GLN A 751 22.12 18.39 -21.86
N LEU A 752 22.22 19.16 -20.77
CA LEU A 752 22.86 20.48 -20.81
C LEU A 752 24.30 20.39 -21.30
N ARG A 753 25.08 19.45 -20.74
CA ARG A 753 26.46 19.21 -21.13
C ARG A 753 26.63 18.58 -22.52
N ALA A 754 25.57 17.95 -23.02
CA ALA A 754 25.49 17.43 -24.39
C ALA A 754 25.04 18.49 -25.41
N GLY A 755 24.73 19.72 -24.97
CA GLY A 755 24.23 20.79 -25.83
C GLY A 755 22.75 20.66 -26.21
N ARG A 756 21.99 19.74 -25.60
CA ARG A 756 20.54 19.56 -25.80
C ARG A 756 19.76 20.54 -24.92
N LEU A 757 19.96 21.85 -25.19
CA LEU A 757 19.53 22.93 -24.30
C LEU A 757 18.01 23.00 -24.09
N ALA A 758 17.23 22.78 -25.16
CA ALA A 758 15.76 22.82 -25.06
C ALA A 758 15.21 21.72 -24.16
N GLU A 759 15.73 20.50 -24.29
CA GLU A 759 15.33 19.35 -23.47
C GLU A 759 15.77 19.54 -22.01
N ALA A 760 16.98 19.98 -21.79
CA ALA A 760 17.51 20.28 -20.46
C ALA A 760 16.66 21.33 -19.73
N LEU A 761 16.30 22.41 -20.44
CA LEU A 761 15.47 23.49 -19.92
C LEU A 761 14.07 22.99 -19.55
N ALA A 762 13.46 22.16 -20.41
CA ALA A 762 12.14 21.57 -20.13
C ALA A 762 12.17 20.69 -18.86
N ASN A 763 13.16 19.82 -18.74
CA ASN A 763 13.31 18.92 -17.59
C ASN A 763 13.60 19.70 -16.30
N SER A 764 14.44 20.74 -16.34
CA SER A 764 14.74 21.59 -15.18
C SER A 764 13.50 22.35 -14.71
N ARG A 765 12.67 22.86 -15.63
CA ARG A 765 11.39 23.51 -15.30
C ARG A 765 10.41 22.55 -14.62
N MET A 766 10.30 21.32 -15.13
CA MET A 766 9.45 20.31 -14.52
C MET A 766 9.93 19.96 -13.11
N TYR A 767 11.23 19.84 -12.92
CA TYR A 767 11.81 19.58 -11.60
C TYR A 767 11.45 20.69 -10.61
N LEU A 768 11.64 21.95 -10.98
CA LEU A 768 11.29 23.08 -10.11
C LEU A 768 9.79 23.14 -9.82
N ALA A 769 8.94 22.90 -10.81
CA ALA A 769 7.50 22.92 -10.65
C ALA A 769 7.02 21.89 -9.60
N VAL A 770 7.54 20.66 -9.66
CA VAL A 770 7.22 19.60 -8.69
C VAL A 770 7.69 19.97 -7.30
N MET A 771 8.94 20.43 -7.15
CA MET A 771 9.50 20.78 -5.84
C MET A 771 8.76 21.98 -5.21
N THR A 772 8.36 22.95 -6.02
CA THR A 772 7.58 24.12 -5.56
C THR A 772 6.20 23.68 -5.07
N ARG A 773 5.49 22.84 -5.82
CA ARG A 773 4.18 22.31 -5.43
C ARG A 773 4.25 21.48 -4.14
N GLN A 774 5.24 20.58 -4.03
CA GLN A 774 5.40 19.76 -2.82
C GLN A 774 5.80 20.59 -1.61
N LEU A 775 6.64 21.61 -1.78
CA LEU A 775 6.99 22.51 -0.67
C LEU A 775 5.78 23.35 -0.23
N ALA A 776 4.91 23.78 -1.15
CA ALA A 776 3.68 24.48 -0.81
C ALA A 776 2.73 23.60 0.04
N ALA A 777 2.70 22.27 -0.23
CA ALA A 777 1.93 21.32 0.57
C ALA A 777 2.60 21.00 1.93
N GLN A 778 3.93 21.14 2.04
CA GLN A 778 4.71 20.84 3.25
C GLN A 778 5.75 21.95 3.52
N PRO A 779 5.33 23.16 3.91
CA PRO A 779 6.20 24.34 3.98
C PRO A 779 7.32 24.21 5.02
N ASP A 780 7.15 23.40 6.04
CA ASP A 780 8.13 23.18 7.11
C ASP A 780 9.20 22.13 6.78
N SER A 781 9.12 21.47 5.62
CA SER A 781 10.08 20.43 5.23
C SER A 781 11.43 21.02 4.79
N ALA A 782 12.46 20.89 5.64
CA ALA A 782 13.81 21.33 5.31
C ALA A 782 14.36 20.65 4.04
N ASN A 783 14.08 19.37 3.86
CA ASN A 783 14.52 18.62 2.67
C ASN A 783 13.87 19.16 1.38
N LEU A 784 12.58 19.50 1.39
CA LEU A 784 11.90 20.05 0.21
C LEU A 784 12.37 21.47 -0.08
N ARG A 785 12.70 22.26 0.94
CA ARG A 785 13.35 23.57 0.73
C ARG A 785 14.68 23.43 0.01
N LEU A 786 15.52 22.49 0.46
CA LEU A 786 16.81 22.23 -0.18
C LEU A 786 16.63 21.75 -1.62
N LEU A 787 15.73 20.80 -1.88
CA LEU A 787 15.46 20.29 -3.22
C LEU A 787 14.89 21.36 -4.15
N ARG A 788 14.01 22.25 -3.67
CA ARG A 788 13.54 23.39 -4.45
C ARG A 788 14.68 24.37 -4.77
N TYR A 789 15.56 24.57 -3.80
CA TYR A 789 16.72 25.43 -3.96
C TYR A 789 17.67 24.88 -5.05
N ASP A 790 17.97 23.60 -5.02
CA ASP A 790 18.74 22.88 -6.05
C ASP A 790 18.04 22.98 -7.42
N ALA A 791 16.72 22.83 -7.46
CA ALA A 791 15.95 22.91 -8.70
C ALA A 791 16.01 24.30 -9.31
N MET A 792 16.01 25.35 -8.50
CA MET A 792 16.22 26.73 -8.96
C MET A 792 17.62 26.89 -9.55
N THR A 793 18.65 26.38 -8.87
CA THR A 793 20.04 26.41 -9.34
C THR A 793 20.19 25.70 -10.70
N ALA A 794 19.66 24.49 -10.84
CA ALA A 794 19.69 23.72 -12.07
C ALA A 794 18.95 24.43 -13.23
N LEU A 795 17.84 25.10 -12.93
CA LEU A 795 17.12 25.88 -13.95
C LEU A 795 17.87 27.17 -14.34
N ILE A 796 18.51 27.85 -13.40
CA ILE A 796 19.36 29.03 -13.68
C ILE A 796 20.48 28.64 -14.65
N GLU A 797 21.21 27.54 -14.36
CA GLU A 797 22.27 27.03 -15.24
C GLU A 797 21.74 26.76 -16.65
N ALA A 798 20.59 26.07 -16.76
CA ALA A 798 19.98 25.76 -18.05
C ALA A 798 19.50 27.00 -18.81
N LEU A 799 18.98 28.02 -18.13
CA LEU A 799 18.57 29.32 -18.73
C LEU A 799 19.77 30.08 -19.26
N ILE A 800 20.86 30.15 -18.47
CA ILE A 800 22.10 30.82 -18.93
C ILE A 800 22.62 30.17 -20.20
N ALA A 801 22.76 28.84 -20.20
CA ALA A 801 23.25 28.08 -21.34
C ALA A 801 22.34 28.22 -22.58
N SER A 802 21.04 28.44 -22.36
CA SER A 802 20.05 28.65 -23.42
C SER A 802 19.95 30.12 -23.89
N GLY A 803 20.83 31.02 -23.42
CA GLY A 803 20.84 32.46 -23.77
C GLY A 803 19.66 33.25 -23.18
N ARG A 804 18.92 32.71 -22.18
CA ARG A 804 17.77 33.38 -21.57
C ARG A 804 18.17 34.11 -20.29
N ALA A 805 19.10 35.09 -20.46
CA ALA A 805 19.78 35.76 -19.36
C ALA A 805 18.83 36.52 -18.40
N GLU A 806 17.81 37.19 -18.92
CA GLU A 806 16.87 37.93 -18.09
C GLU A 806 16.00 37.01 -17.20
N GLU A 807 15.60 35.85 -17.74
CA GLU A 807 14.85 34.85 -16.93
C GLU A 807 15.76 34.26 -15.89
N ALA A 808 17.02 33.95 -16.24
CA ALA A 808 17.99 33.46 -15.28
C ALA A 808 18.22 34.46 -14.15
N LYS A 809 18.35 35.75 -14.47
CA LYS A 809 18.51 36.85 -13.52
C LYS A 809 17.28 36.95 -12.57
N ALA A 810 16.08 36.93 -13.13
CA ALA A 810 14.86 37.00 -12.33
C ALA A 810 14.78 35.86 -11.32
N LEU A 811 15.05 34.63 -11.77
CA LEU A 811 15.04 33.44 -10.90
C LEU A 811 16.16 33.46 -9.84
N ALA A 812 17.35 33.96 -10.20
CA ALA A 812 18.48 34.14 -9.31
C ALA A 812 18.17 35.13 -8.17
N LEU A 813 17.50 36.24 -8.50
CA LEU A 813 17.07 37.22 -7.50
C LEU A 813 15.99 36.64 -6.57
N GLU A 814 15.04 35.85 -7.11
CA GLU A 814 14.04 35.13 -6.30
C GLU A 814 14.74 34.16 -5.34
N GLN A 815 15.69 33.35 -5.83
CA GLN A 815 16.43 32.37 -5.04
C GLN A 815 17.18 33.08 -3.88
N ARG A 816 17.81 34.21 -4.17
CA ARG A 816 18.53 35.01 -3.19
C ARG A 816 17.59 35.62 -2.14
N ALA A 817 16.42 36.08 -2.52
CA ALA A 817 15.43 36.59 -1.58
C ALA A 817 14.97 35.50 -0.59
N VAL A 818 14.78 34.27 -1.09
CA VAL A 818 14.47 33.10 -0.26
C VAL A 818 15.59 32.83 0.74
N GLU A 819 16.86 32.86 0.31
CA GLU A 819 18.03 32.65 1.17
C GLU A 819 18.10 33.70 2.29
N GLN A 820 17.96 34.97 1.91
CA GLN A 820 18.00 36.08 2.88
C GLN A 820 16.87 36.00 3.91
N THR A 821 15.71 35.52 3.50
CA THR A 821 14.56 35.32 4.40
C THR A 821 14.83 34.16 5.36
N GLN A 822 15.41 33.08 4.89
CA GLN A 822 15.77 31.92 5.72
C GLN A 822 16.88 32.28 6.72
N ALA A 823 17.89 33.02 6.29
CA ALA A 823 18.99 33.46 7.16
C ALA A 823 18.53 34.35 8.33
N LYS A 824 17.42 35.07 8.17
CA LYS A 824 16.83 35.94 9.22
C LYS A 824 15.84 35.19 10.13
N SER A 825 15.53 33.94 9.81
CA SER A 825 14.55 33.18 10.58
C SER A 825 15.11 32.73 11.92
N THR A 826 14.39 33.01 13.00
CA THR A 826 14.67 32.48 14.34
C THR A 826 14.10 31.10 14.57
N ASN A 827 13.32 30.57 13.64
CA ASN A 827 12.76 29.21 13.73
C ASN A 827 13.87 28.20 13.37
N PRO A 828 14.27 27.32 14.30
CA PRO A 828 15.33 26.33 14.04
C PRO A 828 15.00 25.33 12.93
N GLN A 829 13.71 25.20 12.53
CA GLN A 829 13.31 24.39 11.39
C GLN A 829 13.48 25.12 10.04
N VAL A 830 13.59 26.43 10.04
CA VAL A 830 13.72 27.28 8.86
C VAL A 830 15.12 27.85 8.72
N ALA A 831 15.79 28.10 9.84
CA ALA A 831 17.16 28.62 9.86
C ALA A 831 18.12 27.62 9.17
N PRO A 832 19.09 28.13 8.39
CA PRO A 832 20.10 27.28 7.77
C PRO A 832 20.85 26.47 8.82
N ASN A 833 20.98 25.17 8.62
CA ASN A 833 21.89 24.37 9.44
C ASN A 833 23.30 24.53 8.88
N HIS A 834 24.07 25.40 9.48
CA HIS A 834 25.46 25.71 9.06
C HIS A 834 26.41 24.51 9.22
N ASP A 835 26.03 23.49 9.98
CA ASP A 835 26.80 22.26 10.17
C ASP A 835 26.48 21.19 9.10
N ASP A 836 25.42 21.38 8.27
CA ASP A 836 25.07 20.47 7.20
C ASP A 836 25.88 20.76 5.95
N SER A 837 26.83 19.86 5.64
CA SER A 837 27.71 19.96 4.47
C SER A 837 26.93 20.02 3.15
N SER A 838 25.77 19.34 3.05
CA SER A 838 24.92 19.36 1.85
C SER A 838 24.29 20.73 1.64
N HIS A 839 23.86 21.37 2.73
CA HIS A 839 23.30 22.72 2.68
C HIS A 839 24.37 23.74 2.30
N LEU A 840 25.53 23.68 2.94
CA LEU A 840 26.67 24.56 2.66
C LEU A 840 27.09 24.52 1.19
N LEU A 841 27.14 23.30 0.65
CA LEU A 841 27.46 23.08 -0.75
C LEU A 841 26.39 23.65 -1.69
N ALA A 842 25.11 23.36 -1.45
CA ALA A 842 24.01 23.84 -2.26
C ALA A 842 24.01 25.39 -2.31
N VAL A 843 24.24 26.04 -1.17
CA VAL A 843 24.34 27.52 -1.08
C VAL A 843 25.56 28.03 -1.85
N THR A 844 26.70 27.35 -1.73
CA THR A 844 27.92 27.75 -2.46
C THR A 844 27.74 27.67 -3.97
N GLN A 845 27.16 26.57 -4.47
CA GLN A 845 26.84 26.43 -5.88
C GLN A 845 25.81 27.44 -6.35
N ALA A 846 24.78 27.70 -5.56
CA ALA A 846 23.76 28.66 -5.91
C ALA A 846 24.32 30.09 -5.99
N LEU A 847 25.19 30.51 -5.07
CA LEU A 847 25.86 31.82 -5.14
C LEU A 847 26.63 31.98 -6.46
N HIS A 848 27.37 30.97 -6.86
CA HIS A 848 28.05 30.95 -8.14
C HIS A 848 27.08 31.15 -9.30
N TRP A 849 26.03 30.36 -9.39
CA TRP A 849 25.07 30.43 -10.49
C TRP A 849 24.20 31.69 -10.45
N GLN A 850 23.88 32.24 -9.27
CA GLN A 850 23.24 33.55 -9.12
C GLN A 850 24.12 34.66 -9.71
N ALA A 851 25.41 34.62 -9.42
CA ALA A 851 26.35 35.58 -9.96
C ALA A 851 26.50 35.44 -11.48
N MET A 852 26.59 34.23 -11.98
CA MET A 852 26.63 33.95 -13.44
C MET A 852 25.37 34.43 -14.15
N ALA A 853 24.19 34.32 -13.53
CA ALA A 853 22.93 34.82 -14.09
C ALA A 853 22.92 36.35 -14.18
N LEU A 854 23.36 37.03 -13.11
CA LEU A 854 23.48 38.51 -13.14
C LEU A 854 24.47 38.97 -14.19
N TYR A 855 25.65 38.35 -14.27
CA TYR A 855 26.66 38.65 -15.25
C TYR A 855 26.21 38.41 -16.70
N SER A 856 25.48 37.33 -16.95
CA SER A 856 24.99 36.99 -18.30
C SER A 856 23.92 37.97 -18.77
N ALA A 857 23.17 38.59 -17.88
CA ALA A 857 22.20 39.64 -18.19
C ALA A 857 22.88 41.03 -18.33
N ASP A 858 23.84 41.36 -17.47
CA ASP A 858 24.65 42.58 -17.52
C ASP A 858 26.09 42.30 -17.05
N ALA A 859 27.01 42.32 -18.00
CA ALA A 859 28.43 42.08 -17.76
C ALA A 859 29.11 43.10 -16.82
N LYS A 860 28.46 44.22 -16.49
CA LYS A 860 28.93 45.26 -15.57
C LYS A 860 28.24 45.19 -14.18
N ASP A 861 27.38 44.19 -13.95
CA ASP A 861 26.67 44.07 -12.69
C ASP A 861 27.65 43.90 -11.52
N ALA A 862 27.73 44.89 -10.66
CA ALA A 862 28.66 44.88 -9.51
C ALA A 862 28.30 43.81 -8.47
N LEU A 863 27.04 43.43 -8.38
CA LEU A 863 26.60 42.35 -7.50
C LEU A 863 27.11 40.98 -7.97
N ALA A 864 27.20 40.78 -9.30
CA ALA A 864 27.76 39.55 -9.85
C ALA A 864 29.22 39.33 -9.39
N SER A 865 30.08 40.34 -9.55
CA SER A 865 31.48 40.24 -9.08
C SER A 865 31.59 39.98 -7.57
N LYS A 866 30.76 40.67 -6.78
CA LYS A 866 30.73 40.48 -5.32
C LYS A 866 30.32 39.05 -4.96
N LEU A 867 29.28 38.50 -5.61
CA LEU A 867 28.80 37.14 -5.34
C LEU A 867 29.82 36.07 -5.76
N LEU A 868 30.53 36.25 -6.87
CA LEU A 868 31.60 35.35 -7.27
C LEU A 868 32.75 35.31 -6.26
N ILE A 869 33.13 36.46 -5.72
CA ILE A 869 34.17 36.53 -4.68
C ILE A 869 33.64 35.82 -3.42
N GLU A 870 32.42 36.09 -2.99
CA GLU A 870 31.79 35.42 -1.84
C GLU A 870 31.69 33.90 -2.04
N ALA A 871 31.27 33.43 -3.23
CA ALA A 871 31.22 32.01 -3.55
C ALA A 871 32.62 31.39 -3.47
N ALA A 872 33.66 32.05 -4.02
CA ALA A 872 35.02 31.59 -3.98
C ALA A 872 35.58 31.48 -2.54
N GLU A 873 35.29 32.46 -1.70
CA GLU A 873 35.65 32.43 -0.27
C GLU A 873 34.98 31.31 0.47
N ARG A 874 33.70 31.05 0.21
CA ARG A 874 32.98 29.92 0.75
C ARG A 874 33.56 28.58 0.28
N ILE A 875 33.96 28.46 -0.99
CA ILE A 875 34.66 27.29 -1.51
C ILE A 875 35.96 27.05 -0.72
N ASP A 876 36.76 28.11 -0.47
CA ASP A 876 37.99 28.01 0.31
C ASP A 876 37.75 27.48 1.74
N GLY A 877 36.72 28.02 2.43
CA GLY A 877 36.31 27.54 3.74
C GLY A 877 35.77 26.11 3.74
N THR A 878 35.07 25.73 2.66
CA THR A 878 34.47 24.43 2.52
C THR A 878 35.50 23.35 2.22
N LEU A 879 36.45 23.60 1.32
CA LEU A 879 37.54 22.67 0.95
C LEU A 879 38.63 22.52 2.03
N ALA A 880 38.79 23.53 2.90
CA ALA A 880 39.70 23.45 4.03
C ALA A 880 39.30 22.37 5.07
N SER A 881 38.03 21.92 5.03
CA SER A 881 37.60 20.76 5.76
C SER A 881 37.81 19.48 4.89
N ASP A 882 38.84 18.71 5.11
CA ASP A 882 39.39 17.57 4.36
C ASP A 882 38.44 16.44 3.91
N ALA A 883 37.16 16.71 3.69
CA ALA A 883 36.15 15.67 3.69
C ALA A 883 35.19 15.63 2.48
N PHE A 884 35.49 16.37 1.42
CA PHE A 884 34.67 16.30 0.20
C PHE A 884 35.18 15.27 -0.79
N ASP A 885 34.23 14.60 -1.49
CA ASP A 885 34.61 13.62 -2.50
C ASP A 885 35.25 14.27 -3.74
N ALA A 886 35.90 13.46 -4.54
CA ALA A 886 36.62 13.91 -5.73
C ALA A 886 35.71 14.59 -6.77
N ASN A 887 34.43 14.20 -6.86
CA ASN A 887 33.49 14.83 -7.76
C ASN A 887 33.14 16.25 -7.32
N MET A 888 32.97 16.44 -6.02
CA MET A 888 32.69 17.72 -5.45
C MET A 888 33.84 18.71 -5.62
N GLN A 889 35.06 18.26 -5.27
CA GLN A 889 36.27 19.04 -5.47
C GLN A 889 36.41 19.44 -6.94
N ARG A 890 36.10 18.55 -7.88
CA ARG A 890 36.13 18.78 -9.32
C ARG A 890 35.14 19.86 -9.76
N ILE A 891 33.86 19.79 -9.27
CA ILE A 891 32.82 20.79 -9.58
C ILE A 891 33.21 22.16 -9.04
N LEU A 892 33.72 22.24 -7.83
CA LEU A 892 34.13 23.50 -7.20
C LEU A 892 35.36 24.10 -7.92
N ALA A 893 36.30 23.27 -8.36
CA ALA A 893 37.42 23.73 -9.18
C ALA A 893 36.97 24.27 -10.54
N GLU A 894 36.00 23.64 -11.20
CA GLU A 894 35.37 24.17 -12.43
C GLU A 894 34.71 25.52 -12.19
N GLN A 895 33.96 25.68 -11.11
CA GLN A 895 33.32 26.95 -10.75
C GLN A 895 34.36 28.06 -10.50
N ARG A 896 35.51 27.74 -9.92
CA ARG A 896 36.64 28.71 -9.79
C ARG A 896 37.12 29.18 -11.16
N VAL A 897 37.28 28.28 -12.13
CA VAL A 897 37.70 28.64 -13.49
C VAL A 897 36.67 29.58 -14.12
N GLN A 898 35.39 29.26 -14.02
CA GLN A 898 34.29 30.08 -14.54
C GLN A 898 34.23 31.46 -13.85
N ALA A 899 34.41 31.50 -12.52
CA ALA A 899 34.48 32.75 -11.76
C ALA A 899 35.65 33.61 -12.18
N ALA A 900 36.81 32.99 -12.42
CA ALA A 900 38.00 33.71 -12.92
C ALA A 900 37.81 34.34 -14.30
N ASP A 901 37.04 33.66 -15.18
CA ASP A 901 36.68 34.24 -16.51
C ASP A 901 35.93 35.58 -16.37
N VAL A 902 34.94 35.59 -15.50
CA VAL A 902 34.14 36.80 -15.25
C VAL A 902 34.96 37.90 -14.57
N LEU A 903 35.73 37.51 -13.52
CA LEU A 903 36.55 38.46 -12.73
C LEU A 903 37.80 38.96 -13.44
N SER A 904 38.24 38.30 -14.53
CA SER A 904 39.48 38.66 -15.25
C SER A 904 39.58 40.13 -15.62
N ARG A 905 38.46 40.77 -15.94
CA ARG A 905 38.39 42.17 -16.34
C ARG A 905 38.25 43.16 -15.18
N THR A 906 37.60 42.79 -14.11
CA THR A 906 37.26 43.65 -12.94
C THR A 906 38.23 43.47 -11.78
N HIS A 907 38.68 42.24 -11.55
CA HIS A 907 39.54 41.84 -10.43
C HIS A 907 40.61 40.82 -10.88
N PRO A 908 41.56 41.27 -11.77
CA PRO A 908 42.50 40.35 -12.41
C PRO A 908 43.40 39.60 -11.43
N ALA A 909 43.83 40.18 -10.32
CA ALA A 909 44.60 39.53 -9.30
C ALA A 909 43.81 38.35 -8.65
N ARG A 910 42.54 38.59 -8.34
CA ARG A 910 41.64 37.54 -7.77
C ARG A 910 41.37 36.46 -8.80
N ALA A 911 41.19 36.80 -10.05
CA ALA A 911 41.03 35.82 -11.15
C ALA A 911 42.24 34.90 -11.25
N CYS A 912 43.44 35.44 -11.20
CA CYS A 912 44.67 34.65 -11.18
C CYS A 912 44.81 33.74 -9.96
N GLU A 913 44.44 34.21 -8.79
CA GLU A 913 44.41 33.39 -7.58
C GLU A 913 43.46 32.19 -7.73
N LEU A 914 42.22 32.41 -8.24
CA LEU A 914 41.21 31.36 -8.44
C LEU A 914 41.68 30.31 -9.43
N VAL A 915 42.24 30.69 -10.56
CA VAL A 915 42.75 29.78 -11.58
C VAL A 915 43.91 28.94 -11.03
N THR A 916 44.84 29.58 -10.31
CA THR A 916 45.96 28.88 -9.69
C THR A 916 45.53 27.83 -8.67
N LYS A 917 44.52 28.17 -7.83
CA LYS A 917 43.94 27.21 -6.90
C LYS A 917 43.21 26.06 -7.64
N ALA A 918 42.44 26.37 -8.66
CA ALA A 918 41.77 25.37 -9.47
C ALA A 918 42.77 24.38 -10.13
N ASP A 919 43.90 24.91 -10.66
CA ASP A 919 44.94 24.08 -11.23
C ASP A 919 45.57 23.13 -10.18
N GLN A 920 45.85 23.66 -9.01
CA GLN A 920 46.35 22.83 -7.88
C GLN A 920 45.37 21.74 -7.50
N GLU A 921 44.10 22.06 -7.41
CA GLU A 921 43.01 21.08 -7.09
C GLU A 921 42.87 20.01 -8.20
N PHE A 922 42.89 20.40 -9.47
CA PHE A 922 42.88 19.45 -10.59
C PHE A 922 44.11 18.57 -10.62
N ARG A 923 45.28 19.07 -10.30
CA ARG A 923 46.50 18.25 -10.18
C ARG A 923 46.42 17.24 -9.03
N ALA A 924 45.88 17.66 -7.89
CA ALA A 924 45.64 16.77 -6.75
C ALA A 924 44.62 15.68 -7.10
N LEU A 925 43.52 16.05 -7.75
CA LEU A 925 42.51 15.09 -8.23
C LEU A 925 43.07 14.08 -9.25
N LYS A 926 43.95 14.51 -10.18
CA LYS A 926 44.63 13.60 -11.12
C LYS A 926 45.52 12.58 -10.44
N ALA A 927 46.08 12.92 -9.28
CA ALA A 927 46.94 12.02 -8.52
C ALA A 927 46.15 10.94 -7.76
N THR A 928 44.91 11.24 -7.38
CA THR A 928 44.06 10.38 -6.51
C THR A 928 42.86 9.78 -7.21
N ALA A 929 42.33 10.45 -8.24
CA ALA A 929 41.14 10.04 -8.98
C ALA A 929 41.32 10.31 -10.49
N ARG A 930 40.56 9.56 -11.33
CA ARG A 930 40.52 9.81 -12.78
C ARG A 930 39.56 10.95 -13.09
N LEU A 931 39.98 11.92 -13.88
CA LEU A 931 39.09 12.94 -14.42
C LEU A 931 38.34 12.38 -15.62
N SER A 932 36.99 12.55 -15.68
CA SER A 932 36.24 12.24 -16.88
C SER A 932 36.64 13.15 -18.05
N ALA A 933 36.33 12.73 -19.27
CA ALA A 933 36.66 13.46 -20.49
C ALA A 933 36.11 14.91 -20.47
N ASN A 934 34.99 15.15 -19.84
CA ASN A 934 34.37 16.49 -19.71
C ASN A 934 35.24 17.43 -18.88
N PHE A 935 35.91 16.95 -17.84
CA PHE A 935 36.72 17.79 -16.94
C PHE A 935 38.20 17.85 -17.35
N ALA A 936 38.66 16.94 -18.19
CA ALA A 936 40.06 16.94 -18.68
C ALA A 936 40.37 18.24 -19.43
N LYS A 937 39.41 18.73 -20.24
CA LYS A 937 39.52 19.99 -20.98
C LYS A 937 39.59 21.21 -20.04
N VAL A 938 38.71 21.26 -19.03
CA VAL A 938 38.69 22.37 -18.05
C VAL A 938 39.97 22.40 -17.24
N SER A 939 40.47 21.21 -16.84
CA SER A 939 41.76 21.10 -16.14
C SER A 939 42.96 21.57 -17.01
N ALA A 940 42.93 21.28 -18.31
CA ALA A 940 44.00 21.75 -19.24
C ALA A 940 43.97 23.28 -19.39
N ASP A 941 42.75 23.86 -19.52
CA ASP A 941 42.55 25.31 -19.57
C ASP A 941 43.02 26.00 -18.29
N ALA A 942 42.65 25.47 -17.11
CA ALA A 942 43.11 25.98 -15.80
C ALA A 942 44.62 25.97 -15.70
N SER A 943 45.29 24.89 -16.13
CA SER A 943 46.76 24.81 -16.11
C SER A 943 47.45 25.82 -17.04
N ALA A 944 46.92 26.03 -18.26
CA ALA A 944 47.44 27.04 -19.19
C ALA A 944 47.35 28.46 -18.63
N ARG A 945 46.18 28.81 -18.09
CA ARG A 945 45.92 30.14 -17.51
C ARG A 945 46.66 30.38 -16.20
N ALA A 946 46.86 29.35 -15.35
CA ALA A 946 47.69 29.45 -14.17
C ALA A 946 49.17 29.77 -14.54
N ALA A 947 49.68 29.17 -15.61
CA ALA A 947 50.98 29.47 -16.13
C ALA A 947 51.09 30.90 -16.65
N GLU A 948 50.09 31.42 -17.37
CA GLU A 948 50.05 32.84 -17.81
C GLU A 948 50.01 33.81 -16.60
N CYS A 949 49.26 33.46 -15.54
CA CYS A 949 49.22 34.27 -14.32
C CYS A 949 50.55 34.26 -13.58
N ALA A 950 51.28 33.17 -13.58
CA ALA A 950 52.61 33.08 -12.97
C ALA A 950 53.70 33.85 -13.76
N ALA A 951 53.47 34.05 -15.05
CA ALA A 951 54.38 34.83 -15.94
C ALA A 951 54.15 36.36 -15.84
N ARG A 952 53.00 36.78 -15.38
CA ARG A 952 52.67 38.19 -15.10
C ARG A 952 53.15 38.60 -13.69
#